data_dcd6dbf08863cbf27d8f48f8bb131566
#
_entry.id   dcd6dbf08863cbf27d8f48f8bb131566
#
_cell.length_a   1.000
_cell.length_b   1.000
_cell.length_c   1.000
_cell.angle_alpha   90.00
_cell.angle_beta   90.00
_cell.angle_gamma   90.00
#
_symmetry.space_group_name_H-M   'P 1'
#
loop_
_entity.id
_entity.type
_entity.pdbx_description
1 polymer ?
#
loop_
_entity_poly.entity_id
_entity_poly.type
_entity_poly.pdbx_seq_one_letter_code
_entity_poly.pdbx_strand_id
1 'polypeptide(L)'
;MIKIRENDRKDIIHLSFIPDSGAEKNSDPISFRWGDETVLTQTELAFLPQKTYRYVCDGEPVVKKKMTANGEVSYIENMEILPDGDAYSVRLRFKAGKDELLMGLGQYEDGIINKRNSRVYIYESNMRIGIPFLLTTAHYGILIDSESSMIFESRDDEIEFSIDTAYSFSYYVFLGTDMGKIIKLLYEVTGMPSMLPSWAFGYIQSRERYRSEEELKETADGFRSRGIPVDCIVQDWYSWGEGLWGNKTFDSSRYPDLPSAVKYLHDSDIHFMVSIWPNMSPDCDDFKEFKKAGRLLPNSNVYDAFDEEARKLYWSQCRRQIMESGTDALWCDNSEPFSDADWSGERKKPEEERYRAVMDTSRMSMKWDKLNSYSLYHAKGIYENWRRDYPEKRVVNLTRSGYTGCWRYGTILWSGDITASFDTMKKQIAEGINASLSGIVYWTLDIGGFFVVDDKYENRGCNDREHKPLWFWHGDYNEGVKDPAYRELYVRWLQFGAFLPVFRSHGTDTPREPWQFGEAGDRFYDTIVEFIRLRYRLMPYIYSLAAAAHMKGEIMMRSLLMDFPDDDEAGKISDEYMFGPAFLVAPVTEHMYYSPGSVELKDVPKKRSVYLPKGCGWYDYYTGEYHEGGTRVYADAVIEKMPLFVRTGSVVPMAVKKVPMSTKDLKADTVMVYKGADGAFDLYSDSGDGYAFEKGEYSLTAFRYSDKEQVLSTGNEGDTDRFDICFTGR
;
A
#
# COMPACT_ATOMS: atom_id res chain seq x y z
N MET A 1 -7.45 34.24 -21.80
CA MET A 1 -6.80 34.84 -20.60
C MET A 1 -6.73 33.74 -19.53
N ILE A 2 -5.55 33.49 -18.97
CA ILE A 2 -5.37 32.50 -17.89
C ILE A 2 -5.65 33.22 -16.57
N LYS A 3 -6.65 32.71 -15.82
CA LYS A 3 -6.94 33.25 -14.49
C LYS A 3 -6.10 32.49 -13.47
N ILE A 4 -5.18 33.16 -12.78
CA ILE A 4 -4.38 32.60 -11.70
C ILE A 4 -5.05 32.95 -10.37
N ARG A 5 -5.21 31.93 -9.52
CA ARG A 5 -5.62 32.14 -8.14
C ARG A 5 -4.47 31.70 -7.23
N GLU A 6 -3.91 32.61 -6.47
CA GLU A 6 -2.85 32.35 -5.51
C GLU A 6 -3.43 32.08 -4.10
N ASN A 7 -2.76 31.23 -3.39
CA ASN A 7 -2.99 31.01 -1.97
C ASN A 7 -2.06 31.98 -1.18
N ASP A 8 -2.54 32.53 -0.08
CA ASP A 8 -1.78 33.48 0.75
C ASP A 8 -0.65 32.84 1.58
N ARG A 9 -0.53 31.50 1.57
CA ARG A 9 0.51 30.76 2.29
C ARG A 9 1.83 30.79 1.51
N LYS A 10 2.95 30.92 2.26
CA LYS A 10 4.31 30.91 1.69
C LYS A 10 4.87 29.50 1.45
N ASP A 11 4.37 28.52 2.19
CA ASP A 11 4.83 27.11 2.16
C ASP A 11 3.89 26.18 1.34
N ILE A 12 2.69 26.67 0.98
CA ILE A 12 1.76 25.99 0.05
C ILE A 12 1.36 27.00 -1.01
N ILE A 13 1.80 26.80 -2.22
CA ILE A 13 1.47 27.68 -3.36
C ILE A 13 0.51 26.92 -4.25
N HIS A 14 -0.71 27.43 -4.38
CA HIS A 14 -1.76 26.86 -5.24
C HIS A 14 -1.98 27.74 -6.46
N LEU A 15 -1.82 27.19 -7.64
CA LEU A 15 -2.02 27.86 -8.93
C LEU A 15 -3.14 27.17 -9.70
N SER A 16 -4.17 27.95 -10.11
CA SER A 16 -5.31 27.48 -10.86
C SER A 16 -5.45 28.25 -12.17
N PHE A 17 -5.74 27.54 -13.25
CA PHE A 17 -5.80 28.06 -14.59
C PHE A 17 -7.09 27.61 -15.29
N ILE A 18 -7.76 28.55 -15.93
CA ILE A 18 -8.96 28.30 -16.76
C ILE A 18 -8.64 28.83 -18.16
N PRO A 19 -8.61 27.99 -19.19
CA PRO A 19 -8.41 28.42 -20.57
C PRO A 19 -9.64 29.18 -21.06
N ASP A 20 -9.46 30.25 -21.88
CA ASP A 20 -10.56 30.99 -22.45
C ASP A 20 -11.12 30.26 -23.68
N SER A 21 -10.32 30.11 -24.71
CA SER A 21 -10.70 29.36 -25.96
C SER A 21 -9.47 29.14 -26.84
N GLY A 22 -9.46 28.01 -27.52
CA GLY A 22 -8.37 27.64 -28.45
C GLY A 22 -7.09 27.18 -27.75
N ALA A 23 -6.01 27.13 -28.53
CA ALA A 23 -4.70 26.78 -27.98
C ALA A 23 -4.10 27.97 -27.23
N GLU A 24 -3.77 27.74 -25.95
CA GLU A 24 -3.14 28.76 -25.12
C GLU A 24 -1.80 28.25 -24.59
N LYS A 25 -0.80 29.12 -24.64
CA LYS A 25 0.52 28.85 -24.10
C LYS A 25 0.99 30.05 -23.28
N ASN A 26 1.38 29.78 -22.03
CA ASN A 26 2.08 30.73 -21.19
C ASN A 26 3.53 30.25 -21.02
N SER A 27 4.47 31.08 -21.43
CA SER A 27 5.91 30.85 -21.27
C SER A 27 6.55 31.88 -20.34
N ASP A 28 5.75 32.74 -19.67
CA ASP A 28 6.27 33.62 -18.61
C ASP A 28 6.69 32.77 -17.43
N PRO A 29 7.98 32.85 -17.01
CA PRO A 29 8.48 31.97 -15.97
C PRO A 29 7.90 32.35 -14.59
N ILE A 30 7.49 31.33 -13.83
CA ILE A 30 7.09 31.47 -12.43
C ILE A 30 8.16 30.81 -11.58
N SER A 31 8.86 31.58 -10.74
CA SER A 31 9.92 31.07 -9.88
C SER A 31 9.43 30.83 -8.46
N PHE A 32 9.74 29.63 -7.94
CA PHE A 32 9.45 29.24 -6.55
C PHE A 32 10.75 29.29 -5.75
N ARG A 33 10.70 29.88 -4.56
CA ARG A 33 11.89 30.20 -3.76
C ARG A 33 11.82 29.58 -2.38
N TRP A 34 12.94 29.01 -1.95
CA TRP A 34 13.21 28.63 -0.57
C TRP A 34 14.27 29.58 -0.01
N GLY A 35 13.87 30.45 0.92
CA GLY A 35 14.72 31.57 1.32
C GLY A 35 15.02 32.51 0.13
N ASP A 36 16.30 32.76 -0.11
CA ASP A 36 16.76 33.60 -1.23
C ASP A 36 17.03 32.80 -2.52
N GLU A 37 17.00 31.47 -2.47
CA GLU A 37 17.32 30.61 -3.60
C GLU A 37 16.06 30.25 -4.41
N THR A 38 16.18 30.26 -5.73
CA THR A 38 15.17 29.72 -6.63
C THR A 38 15.36 28.19 -6.75
N VAL A 39 14.45 27.43 -6.18
CA VAL A 39 14.53 25.96 -6.17
C VAL A 39 13.80 25.30 -7.35
N LEU A 40 12.81 26.00 -7.93
CA LEU A 40 12.03 25.51 -9.05
C LEU A 40 11.55 26.68 -9.90
N THR A 41 11.49 26.51 -11.23
CA THR A 41 10.91 27.50 -12.13
C THR A 41 9.97 26.82 -13.13
N GLN A 42 8.68 27.21 -13.12
CA GLN A 42 7.78 26.87 -14.21
C GLN A 42 8.22 27.62 -15.47
N THR A 43 8.46 26.87 -16.55
CA THR A 43 8.93 27.44 -17.82
C THR A 43 7.85 27.46 -18.89
N GLU A 44 6.86 26.55 -18.78
CA GLU A 44 5.75 26.47 -19.75
C GLU A 44 4.50 25.91 -19.07
N LEU A 45 3.36 26.48 -19.43
CA LEU A 45 2.04 25.87 -19.29
C LEU A 45 1.29 26.02 -20.60
N ALA A 46 0.86 24.93 -21.21
CA ALA A 46 0.15 24.93 -22.48
C ALA A 46 -1.14 24.14 -22.41
N PHE A 47 -2.22 24.71 -22.92
CA PHE A 47 -3.50 24.05 -23.14
C PHE A 47 -3.64 23.77 -24.64
N LEU A 48 -3.75 22.51 -25.00
CA LEU A 48 -3.87 22.03 -26.37
C LEU A 48 -5.30 21.51 -26.57
N PRO A 49 -6.12 22.15 -27.41
CA PRO A 49 -7.51 21.76 -27.63
C PRO A 49 -7.63 20.32 -28.11
N GLN A 50 -8.57 19.59 -27.54
CA GLN A 50 -8.96 18.25 -27.96
C GLN A 50 -10.46 18.06 -27.88
N LYS A 51 -10.97 17.04 -28.59
CA LYS A 51 -12.35 16.58 -28.48
C LYS A 51 -12.45 15.39 -27.56
N THR A 52 -13.45 15.36 -26.70
CA THR A 52 -13.86 14.17 -25.98
C THR A 52 -14.98 13.46 -26.74
N TYR A 53 -15.10 12.17 -26.49
CA TYR A 53 -16.07 11.31 -27.14
C TYR A 53 -16.78 10.45 -26.10
N ARG A 54 -18.03 10.11 -26.37
CA ARG A 54 -18.81 9.11 -25.65
C ARG A 54 -19.05 7.91 -26.53
N TYR A 55 -19.10 6.77 -25.91
CA TYR A 55 -19.32 5.49 -26.58
C TYR A 55 -20.75 5.03 -26.33
N VAL A 56 -21.51 4.81 -27.39
CA VAL A 56 -22.92 4.43 -27.35
C VAL A 56 -23.10 3.14 -28.15
N CYS A 57 -23.84 2.20 -27.62
CA CYS A 57 -24.20 1.02 -28.38
C CYS A 57 -25.34 1.34 -29.34
N ASP A 58 -25.13 1.15 -30.63
CA ASP A 58 -26.19 1.26 -31.64
C ASP A 58 -26.92 -0.10 -31.74
N GLY A 59 -28.17 -0.12 -31.29
CA GLY A 59 -29.03 -1.30 -31.25
C GLY A 59 -28.71 -2.25 -30.09
N GLU A 60 -28.91 -3.56 -30.28
CA GLU A 60 -28.61 -4.58 -29.31
C GLU A 60 -27.08 -4.74 -29.15
N PRO A 61 -26.57 -4.78 -27.91
CA PRO A 61 -25.14 -4.96 -27.67
C PRO A 61 -24.63 -6.31 -28.23
N VAL A 62 -23.66 -6.25 -29.13
CA VAL A 62 -22.94 -7.45 -29.58
C VAL A 62 -21.83 -7.76 -28.57
N VAL A 63 -22.15 -8.61 -27.62
CA VAL A 63 -21.23 -9.01 -26.56
C VAL A 63 -20.25 -10.05 -27.09
N LYS A 64 -18.97 -9.73 -27.03
CA LYS A 64 -17.84 -10.63 -27.29
C LYS A 64 -17.16 -10.96 -25.98
N LYS A 65 -16.41 -12.04 -25.97
CA LYS A 65 -15.66 -12.51 -24.81
C LYS A 65 -14.18 -12.59 -25.13
N LYS A 66 -13.36 -12.23 -24.16
CA LYS A 66 -11.91 -12.43 -24.20
C LYS A 66 -11.43 -12.98 -22.86
N MET A 67 -10.39 -13.81 -22.91
CA MET A 67 -9.77 -14.33 -21.70
C MET A 67 -8.81 -13.29 -21.10
N THR A 68 -8.92 -13.08 -19.79
CA THR A 68 -8.00 -12.24 -18.99
C THR A 68 -7.47 -13.06 -17.81
N ALA A 69 -6.56 -12.47 -17.02
CA ALA A 69 -6.05 -13.08 -15.80
C ALA A 69 -7.14 -13.52 -14.82
N ASN A 70 -8.16 -12.70 -14.69
CA ASN A 70 -9.26 -12.91 -13.77
C ASN A 70 -10.40 -13.75 -14.39
N GLY A 71 -10.14 -14.40 -15.53
CA GLY A 71 -11.11 -15.20 -16.25
C GLY A 71 -11.61 -14.56 -17.53
N GLU A 72 -12.73 -15.09 -18.07
CA GLU A 72 -13.35 -14.58 -19.27
C GLU A 72 -14.11 -13.28 -18.99
N VAL A 73 -13.76 -12.22 -19.71
CA VAL A 73 -14.46 -10.93 -19.64
C VAL A 73 -15.24 -10.64 -20.93
N SER A 74 -16.42 -10.06 -20.78
CA SER A 74 -17.25 -9.66 -21.88
C SER A 74 -17.00 -8.20 -22.24
N TYR A 75 -16.99 -7.88 -23.55
CA TYR A 75 -16.94 -6.52 -24.05
C TYR A 75 -17.97 -6.33 -25.18
N ILE A 76 -18.35 -5.07 -25.43
CA ILE A 76 -19.32 -4.74 -26.49
C ILE A 76 -18.53 -4.38 -27.74
N GLU A 77 -18.80 -5.07 -28.87
CA GLU A 77 -18.07 -4.87 -30.13
C GLU A 77 -18.68 -3.73 -30.98
N ASN A 78 -20.01 -3.55 -30.97
CA ASN A 78 -20.73 -2.62 -31.82
C ASN A 78 -20.96 -1.26 -31.12
N MET A 79 -19.88 -0.60 -30.68
CA MET A 79 -19.98 0.75 -30.12
C MET A 79 -19.80 1.83 -31.19
N GLU A 80 -20.70 2.81 -31.21
CA GLU A 80 -20.57 4.04 -31.97
C GLU A 80 -19.84 5.10 -31.10
N ILE A 81 -18.96 5.86 -31.75
CA ILE A 81 -18.19 6.94 -31.10
C ILE A 81 -18.82 8.27 -31.50
N LEU A 82 -19.43 8.96 -30.54
CA LEU A 82 -20.08 10.26 -30.75
C LEU A 82 -19.28 11.36 -30.06
N PRO A 83 -19.19 12.57 -30.67
CA PRO A 83 -18.61 13.72 -29.98
C PRO A 83 -19.34 14.02 -28.67
N ASP A 84 -18.60 14.30 -27.58
CA ASP A 84 -19.17 14.63 -26.28
C ASP A 84 -18.91 16.09 -25.88
N GLY A 85 -17.72 16.63 -26.18
CA GLY A 85 -17.41 18.02 -25.89
C GLY A 85 -16.00 18.44 -26.27
N ASP A 86 -15.69 19.67 -25.90
CA ASP A 86 -14.37 20.28 -26.04
C ASP A 86 -13.64 20.21 -24.68
N ALA A 87 -12.39 19.82 -24.73
CA ALA A 87 -11.49 19.75 -23.58
C ALA A 87 -10.07 20.19 -24.02
N TYR A 88 -9.12 20.02 -23.13
CA TYR A 88 -7.71 20.29 -23.41
C TYR A 88 -6.85 19.14 -22.90
N SER A 89 -5.77 18.82 -23.59
CA SER A 89 -4.61 18.22 -22.93
C SER A 89 -3.73 19.36 -22.40
N VAL A 90 -3.07 19.11 -21.26
CA VAL A 90 -2.25 20.14 -20.60
C VAL A 90 -0.81 19.68 -20.52
N ARG A 91 0.13 20.58 -20.87
CA ARG A 91 1.56 20.37 -20.68
C ARG A 91 2.09 21.39 -19.72
N LEU A 92 2.72 20.90 -18.65
CA LEU A 92 3.33 21.73 -17.62
C LEU A 92 4.81 21.38 -17.52
N ARG A 93 5.69 22.37 -17.69
CA ARG A 93 7.15 22.19 -17.62
C ARG A 93 7.77 23.03 -16.53
N PHE A 94 8.76 22.42 -15.90
CA PHE A 94 9.61 23.09 -14.94
C PHE A 94 11.09 22.88 -15.28
N LYS A 95 11.88 23.86 -14.85
CA LYS A 95 13.32 23.74 -14.71
C LYS A 95 13.67 23.51 -13.26
N ALA A 96 14.41 22.43 -12.99
CA ALA A 96 14.79 21.94 -11.68
C ALA A 96 16.33 21.88 -11.54
N GLY A 97 16.85 21.63 -10.35
CA GLY A 97 18.27 21.39 -10.14
C GLY A 97 18.74 20.08 -10.80
N LYS A 98 20.01 20.03 -11.22
CA LYS A 98 20.56 18.82 -11.89
C LYS A 98 20.85 17.67 -10.93
N ASP A 99 21.24 17.99 -9.70
CA ASP A 99 21.73 17.02 -8.72
C ASP A 99 20.66 16.58 -7.71
N GLU A 100 19.46 17.17 -7.75
CA GLU A 100 18.37 16.78 -6.87
C GLU A 100 17.78 15.41 -7.26
N LEU A 101 17.36 14.64 -6.27
CA LEU A 101 16.62 13.40 -6.48
C LEU A 101 15.13 13.70 -6.63
N LEU A 102 14.50 13.01 -7.58
CA LEU A 102 13.07 13.11 -7.88
C LEU A 102 12.42 11.80 -7.46
N MET A 103 11.48 11.82 -6.52
CA MET A 103 10.91 10.64 -5.87
C MET A 103 9.39 10.73 -5.80
N GLY A 104 8.74 9.63 -5.41
CA GLY A 104 7.29 9.58 -5.29
C GLY A 104 6.61 9.10 -6.58
N LEU A 105 5.57 9.79 -7.02
CA LEU A 105 4.67 9.48 -8.14
C LEU A 105 3.81 8.23 -7.95
N GLY A 106 3.82 7.60 -6.78
CA GLY A 106 3.03 6.42 -6.48
C GLY A 106 3.84 5.13 -6.38
N GLN A 107 3.21 4.03 -6.74
CA GLN A 107 3.71 2.67 -6.62
C GLN A 107 3.94 2.05 -8.01
N TYR A 108 5.14 1.54 -8.27
CA TYR A 108 5.51 0.89 -9.53
C TYR A 108 6.53 -0.23 -9.28
N GLU A 109 6.33 -1.41 -9.88
CA GLU A 109 7.25 -2.55 -9.79
C GLU A 109 8.48 -2.36 -10.71
N ASP A 110 9.14 -1.22 -10.61
CA ASP A 110 10.35 -0.90 -11.40
C ASP A 110 11.65 -0.97 -10.60
N GLY A 111 11.57 -1.02 -9.26
CA GLY A 111 12.73 -1.03 -8.38
C GLY A 111 13.48 0.30 -8.30
N ILE A 112 12.90 1.39 -8.82
CA ILE A 112 13.56 2.69 -8.97
C ILE A 112 12.97 3.71 -8.01
N ILE A 113 13.77 4.25 -7.09
CA ILE A 113 13.35 5.32 -6.19
C ILE A 113 13.50 6.68 -6.87
N ASN A 114 14.66 6.96 -7.44
CA ASN A 114 14.93 8.24 -8.11
C ASN A 114 14.42 8.23 -9.56
N LYS A 115 13.41 9.03 -9.85
CA LYS A 115 12.76 9.14 -11.17
C LYS A 115 13.44 10.14 -12.11
N ARG A 116 14.68 10.57 -11.83
CA ARG A 116 15.44 11.41 -12.75
C ARG A 116 15.77 10.65 -14.04
N ASN A 117 15.69 11.36 -15.17
CA ASN A 117 15.87 10.79 -16.51
C ASN A 117 14.97 9.59 -16.80
N SER A 118 13.75 9.62 -16.28
CA SER A 118 12.74 8.59 -16.48
C SER A 118 11.44 9.15 -17.08
N ARG A 119 10.65 8.25 -17.64
CA ARG A 119 9.28 8.51 -18.08
C ARG A 119 8.35 7.59 -17.30
N VAL A 120 7.38 8.16 -16.61
CA VAL A 120 6.43 7.46 -15.75
C VAL A 120 5.02 7.72 -16.24
N TYR A 121 4.28 6.64 -16.51
CA TYR A 121 2.86 6.71 -16.87
C TYR A 121 2.03 6.60 -15.60
N ILE A 122 1.36 7.69 -15.23
CA ILE A 122 0.56 7.83 -14.00
C ILE A 122 -0.88 7.45 -14.33
N TYR A 123 -1.21 6.18 -14.07
CA TYR A 123 -2.54 5.59 -14.24
C TYR A 123 -2.73 4.42 -13.28
N GLU A 124 -3.97 4.00 -13.08
CA GLU A 124 -4.33 2.90 -12.20
C GLU A 124 -4.38 1.59 -12.97
N SER A 125 -3.73 0.57 -12.43
CA SER A 125 -3.78 -0.82 -12.91
C SER A 125 -3.35 -1.76 -11.78
N ASN A 126 -3.64 -3.05 -11.89
CA ASN A 126 -3.07 -4.03 -10.98
C ASN A 126 -1.52 -3.91 -10.96
N MET A 127 -0.90 -3.99 -9.78
CA MET A 127 0.52 -3.72 -9.52
C MET A 127 0.97 -2.27 -9.78
N ARG A 128 0.02 -1.31 -9.83
CA ARG A 128 0.33 0.09 -10.08
C ARG A 128 -0.68 1.01 -9.42
N ILE A 129 -0.18 2.01 -8.70
CA ILE A 129 -0.97 3.09 -8.12
C ILE A 129 -0.31 4.41 -8.49
N GLY A 130 -0.99 5.22 -9.27
CA GLY A 130 -0.49 6.51 -9.74
C GLY A 130 -0.88 7.64 -8.81
N ILE A 131 0.09 8.22 -8.09
CA ILE A 131 -0.12 9.42 -7.27
C ILE A 131 0.66 10.58 -7.90
N PRO A 132 0.01 11.62 -8.42
CA PRO A 132 0.69 12.71 -9.13
C PRO A 132 1.38 13.70 -8.17
N PHE A 133 2.13 13.16 -7.20
CA PHE A 133 2.91 13.91 -6.24
C PHE A 133 4.40 13.58 -6.39
N LEU A 134 5.17 14.58 -6.81
CA LEU A 134 6.62 14.53 -6.90
C LEU A 134 7.21 15.13 -5.63
N LEU A 135 8.09 14.40 -4.98
CA LEU A 135 8.87 14.84 -3.82
C LEU A 135 10.34 14.94 -4.21
N THR A 136 11.03 15.99 -3.73
CA THR A 136 12.45 16.22 -4.07
C THR A 136 13.32 16.39 -2.84
N THR A 137 14.65 16.28 -3.04
CA THR A 137 15.64 16.64 -2.03
C THR A 137 15.94 18.14 -2.00
N ALA A 138 15.33 18.95 -2.87
CA ALA A 138 15.61 20.38 -3.04
C ALA A 138 14.55 21.29 -2.40
N HIS A 139 14.01 20.89 -1.24
CA HIS A 139 13.07 21.69 -0.43
C HIS A 139 11.71 21.97 -1.09
N TYR A 140 11.30 21.20 -2.13
CA TYR A 140 10.00 21.34 -2.72
C TYR A 140 9.34 19.99 -3.07
N GLY A 141 8.01 20.00 -3.16
CA GLY A 141 7.19 18.96 -3.77
C GLY A 141 6.16 19.58 -4.71
N ILE A 142 5.72 18.81 -5.70
CA ILE A 142 4.71 19.23 -6.68
C ILE A 142 3.56 18.22 -6.64
N LEU A 143 2.33 18.70 -6.44
CA LEU A 143 1.12 17.90 -6.61
C LEU A 143 0.33 18.44 -7.81
N ILE A 144 0.09 17.59 -8.80
CA ILE A 144 -0.85 17.88 -9.87
C ILE A 144 -2.26 17.59 -9.38
N ASP A 145 -3.09 18.61 -9.28
CA ASP A 145 -4.47 18.53 -8.82
C ASP A 145 -5.40 18.23 -10.01
N SER A 146 -5.34 16.99 -10.47
CA SER A 146 -6.13 16.48 -11.61
C SER A 146 -6.39 15.00 -11.39
N GLU A 147 -7.60 14.53 -11.75
CA GLU A 147 -8.01 13.13 -11.69
C GLU A 147 -7.81 12.40 -13.03
N SER A 148 -7.28 13.10 -14.03
CA SER A 148 -6.96 12.55 -15.34
C SER A 148 -5.73 11.66 -15.30
N SER A 149 -5.63 10.73 -16.25
CA SER A 149 -4.36 10.06 -16.52
C SER A 149 -3.31 11.07 -17.00
N MET A 150 -2.03 10.78 -16.73
CA MET A 150 -0.96 11.68 -17.11
C MET A 150 0.37 10.97 -17.29
N ILE A 151 1.32 11.68 -17.90
CA ILE A 151 2.69 11.21 -18.08
C ILE A 151 3.62 12.20 -17.39
N PHE A 152 4.50 11.69 -16.56
CA PHE A 152 5.65 12.41 -16.03
C PHE A 152 6.88 12.08 -16.86
N GLU A 153 7.68 13.08 -17.19
CA GLU A 153 8.96 12.91 -17.85
C GLU A 153 10.01 13.84 -17.23
N SER A 154 11.19 13.31 -16.95
CA SER A 154 12.34 14.11 -16.52
C SER A 154 13.51 13.85 -17.43
N ARG A 155 14.16 14.93 -17.90
CA ARG A 155 15.39 14.90 -18.72
C ARG A 155 16.31 16.00 -18.27
N ASP A 156 17.53 15.64 -17.89
CA ASP A 156 18.51 16.58 -17.36
C ASP A 156 17.94 17.47 -16.24
N ASP A 157 17.77 18.77 -16.49
CA ASP A 157 17.19 19.76 -15.54
C ASP A 157 15.72 20.12 -15.86
N GLU A 158 15.08 19.41 -16.79
CA GLU A 158 13.67 19.60 -17.13
C GLU A 158 12.78 18.54 -16.49
N ILE A 159 11.61 18.97 -16.03
CA ILE A 159 10.49 18.15 -15.55
C ILE A 159 9.25 18.53 -16.36
N GLU A 160 8.58 17.54 -16.92
CA GLU A 160 7.33 17.72 -17.64
C GLU A 160 6.22 16.84 -17.06
N PHE A 161 5.04 17.42 -16.87
CA PHE A 161 3.78 16.69 -16.68
C PHE A 161 2.90 16.94 -17.92
N SER A 162 2.48 15.87 -18.56
CA SER A 162 1.52 15.86 -19.65
C SER A 162 0.21 15.23 -19.19
N ILE A 163 -0.81 16.06 -18.96
CA ILE A 163 -2.13 15.66 -18.49
C ILE A 163 -3.01 15.38 -19.70
N ASP A 164 -3.66 14.21 -19.70
CA ASP A 164 -4.38 13.71 -20.86
C ASP A 164 -5.62 14.54 -21.17
N THR A 165 -6.47 14.84 -20.19
CA THR A 165 -7.72 15.58 -20.39
C THR A 165 -8.01 16.49 -19.22
N ALA A 166 -8.33 17.77 -19.53
CA ALA A 166 -8.72 18.75 -18.52
C ALA A 166 -9.69 19.78 -19.10
N TYR A 167 -10.59 20.30 -18.26
CA TYR A 167 -11.45 21.47 -18.54
C TYR A 167 -10.94 22.72 -17.84
N SER A 168 -10.25 22.55 -16.74
CA SER A 168 -9.45 23.51 -16.00
C SER A 168 -8.26 22.76 -15.43
N PHE A 169 -7.26 23.48 -14.93
CA PHE A 169 -6.05 22.85 -14.42
C PHE A 169 -5.55 23.55 -13.18
N SER A 170 -5.12 22.79 -12.20
CA SER A 170 -4.44 23.33 -11.01
C SER A 170 -3.31 22.41 -10.54
N TYR A 171 -2.39 23.02 -9.80
CA TYR A 171 -1.33 22.28 -9.13
C TYR A 171 -0.87 23.03 -7.87
N TYR A 172 -0.23 22.28 -6.96
CA TYR A 172 0.38 22.81 -5.76
C TYR A 172 1.90 22.68 -5.83
N VAL A 173 2.60 23.67 -5.31
CA VAL A 173 4.01 23.58 -4.95
C VAL A 173 4.11 23.74 -3.44
N PHE A 174 4.67 22.73 -2.79
CA PHE A 174 4.95 22.71 -1.36
C PHE A 174 6.41 23.06 -1.13
N LEU A 175 6.70 23.95 -0.16
CA LEU A 175 8.05 24.34 0.22
C LEU A 175 8.29 23.96 1.68
N GLY A 176 9.38 23.24 1.96
CA GLY A 176 9.63 22.72 3.31
C GLY A 176 11.11 22.63 3.65
N THR A 177 11.42 22.57 4.94
CA THR A 177 12.76 22.38 5.47
C THR A 177 13.37 21.03 5.07
N ASP A 178 12.51 20.02 4.92
CA ASP A 178 12.87 18.66 4.66
C ASP A 178 11.68 17.90 4.01
N MET A 179 11.92 16.69 3.54
CA MET A 179 10.91 15.84 2.90
C MET A 179 9.72 15.52 3.81
N GLY A 180 9.97 15.29 5.10
CA GLY A 180 8.91 15.03 6.07
C GLY A 180 7.97 16.22 6.23
N LYS A 181 8.50 17.46 6.26
CA LYS A 181 7.68 18.68 6.29
C LYS A 181 6.85 18.81 5.01
N ILE A 182 7.41 18.51 3.85
CA ILE A 182 6.69 18.58 2.57
C ILE A 182 5.52 17.57 2.52
N ILE A 183 5.72 16.34 3.02
CA ILE A 183 4.64 15.34 3.13
C ILE A 183 3.54 15.83 4.10
N LYS A 184 3.90 16.45 5.22
CA LYS A 184 2.90 17.05 6.13
C LYS A 184 2.08 18.14 5.44
N LEU A 185 2.69 18.96 4.60
CA LEU A 185 1.96 19.96 3.79
C LEU A 185 1.03 19.31 2.75
N LEU A 186 1.44 18.18 2.15
CA LEU A 186 0.57 17.39 1.30
C LEU A 186 -0.69 16.95 2.08
N TYR A 187 -0.54 16.42 3.30
CA TYR A 187 -1.67 16.00 4.11
C TYR A 187 -2.56 17.15 4.59
N GLU A 188 -2.01 18.34 4.81
CA GLU A 188 -2.81 19.54 5.12
C GLU A 188 -3.79 19.87 3.98
N VAL A 189 -3.40 19.64 2.72
CA VAL A 189 -4.24 19.89 1.54
C VAL A 189 -5.17 18.72 1.24
N THR A 190 -4.66 17.49 1.33
CA THR A 190 -5.37 16.28 0.87
C THR A 190 -6.09 15.53 1.99
N GLY A 191 -5.95 15.98 3.23
CA GLY A 191 -6.49 15.35 4.44
C GLY A 191 -5.49 14.42 5.11
N MET A 192 -5.55 14.37 6.45
CA MET A 192 -4.69 13.51 7.25
C MET A 192 -5.03 12.03 7.07
N PRO A 193 -4.04 11.12 7.18
CA PRO A 193 -4.30 9.68 7.23
C PRO A 193 -5.28 9.31 8.34
N SER A 194 -6.19 8.38 8.07
CA SER A 194 -7.10 7.84 9.10
C SER A 194 -6.33 7.05 10.15
N MET A 195 -6.79 7.10 11.41
CA MET A 195 -6.31 6.18 12.44
C MET A 195 -7.00 4.83 12.27
N LEU A 196 -6.26 3.79 11.92
CA LEU A 196 -6.76 2.42 11.84
C LEU A 196 -6.87 1.80 13.24
N PRO A 197 -7.71 0.77 13.44
CA PRO A 197 -7.75 0.05 14.70
C PRO A 197 -6.44 -0.72 14.93
N SER A 198 -6.10 -0.99 16.18
CA SER A 198 -4.85 -1.65 16.55
C SER A 198 -4.65 -3.02 15.89
N TRP A 199 -5.74 -3.77 15.72
CA TRP A 199 -5.70 -5.11 15.12
C TRP A 199 -5.27 -5.10 13.64
N ALA A 200 -5.48 -3.99 12.91
CA ALA A 200 -5.05 -3.87 11.53
C ALA A 200 -3.51 -3.87 11.35
N PHE A 201 -2.77 -3.64 12.44
CA PHE A 201 -1.30 -3.67 12.47
C PHE A 201 -0.72 -5.00 12.98
N GLY A 202 -1.55 -5.92 13.50
CA GLY A 202 -1.17 -7.28 13.84
C GLY A 202 -0.97 -8.15 12.59
N TYR A 203 -0.88 -9.47 12.78
CA TYR A 203 -0.73 -10.39 11.66
C TYR A 203 -2.09 -10.70 11.03
N ILE A 204 -2.19 -10.53 9.72
CA ILE A 204 -3.36 -10.83 8.90
C ILE A 204 -3.06 -12.07 8.07
N GLN A 205 -3.79 -13.15 8.32
CA GLN A 205 -3.68 -14.39 7.57
C GLN A 205 -4.67 -14.40 6.42
N SER A 206 -4.17 -14.62 5.22
CA SER A 206 -4.95 -14.75 4.01
C SER A 206 -4.32 -15.77 3.06
N ARG A 207 -5.11 -16.30 2.17
CA ARG A 207 -4.71 -17.00 0.94
C ARG A 207 -5.84 -16.92 -0.07
N GLU A 208 -5.59 -17.12 -1.33
CA GLU A 208 -6.58 -17.46 -2.33
C GLU A 208 -6.74 -18.99 -2.32
N ARG A 209 -7.81 -19.53 -1.76
CA ARG A 209 -8.80 -18.98 -0.83
C ARG A 209 -9.23 -20.02 0.19
N TYR A 210 -9.85 -19.60 1.28
CA TYR A 210 -10.65 -20.49 2.13
C TYR A 210 -11.99 -20.74 1.44
N ARG A 211 -12.40 -22.01 1.38
CA ARG A 211 -13.52 -22.44 0.54
C ARG A 211 -14.83 -22.61 1.31
N SER A 212 -14.76 -22.60 2.64
CA SER A 212 -15.90 -22.79 3.52
C SER A 212 -15.71 -22.14 4.88
N GLU A 213 -16.80 -21.98 5.63
CA GLU A 213 -16.72 -21.52 7.02
C GLU A 213 -15.96 -22.49 7.93
N GLU A 214 -15.92 -23.78 7.58
CA GLU A 214 -15.15 -24.78 8.33
C GLU A 214 -13.64 -24.55 8.18
N GLU A 215 -13.15 -24.30 6.95
CA GLU A 215 -11.73 -23.96 6.73
C GLU A 215 -11.31 -22.69 7.47
N LEU A 216 -12.22 -21.70 7.63
CA LEU A 216 -11.96 -20.50 8.43
C LEU A 216 -11.78 -20.84 9.92
N LYS A 217 -12.66 -21.67 10.47
CA LYS A 217 -12.57 -22.14 11.87
C LYS A 217 -11.33 -23.00 12.12
N GLU A 218 -11.04 -23.95 11.23
CA GLU A 218 -9.83 -24.78 11.28
C GLU A 218 -8.56 -23.94 11.25
N THR A 219 -8.54 -22.87 10.46
CA THR A 219 -7.41 -21.93 10.40
C THR A 219 -7.25 -21.19 11.73
N ALA A 220 -8.33 -20.69 12.32
CA ALA A 220 -8.30 -20.04 13.63
C ALA A 220 -7.78 -20.99 14.72
N ASP A 221 -8.28 -22.22 14.75
CA ASP A 221 -7.82 -23.27 15.67
C ASP A 221 -6.35 -23.62 15.46
N GLY A 222 -5.92 -23.64 14.20
CA GLY A 222 -4.52 -23.84 13.81
C GLY A 222 -3.57 -22.83 14.46
N PHE A 223 -3.92 -21.56 14.44
CA PHE A 223 -3.16 -20.48 15.09
C PHE A 223 -3.22 -20.60 16.62
N ARG A 224 -4.40 -20.74 17.21
CA ARG A 224 -4.59 -20.75 18.66
C ARG A 224 -3.98 -21.97 19.32
N SER A 225 -4.15 -23.16 18.74
CA SER A 225 -3.57 -24.42 19.29
C SER A 225 -2.04 -24.45 19.27
N ARG A 226 -1.41 -23.73 18.33
CA ARG A 226 0.05 -23.63 18.21
C ARG A 226 0.64 -22.42 18.96
N GLY A 227 -0.19 -21.60 19.58
CA GLY A 227 0.25 -20.39 20.27
C GLY A 227 0.90 -19.37 19.32
N ILE A 228 0.38 -19.24 18.10
CA ILE A 228 0.82 -18.28 17.10
C ILE A 228 -0.13 -17.08 17.14
N PRO A 229 0.36 -15.84 17.34
CA PRO A 229 -0.49 -14.66 17.30
C PRO A 229 -1.09 -14.41 15.91
N VAL A 230 -2.35 -13.99 15.88
CA VAL A 230 -3.07 -13.54 14.67
C VAL A 230 -4.22 -12.64 15.05
N ASP A 231 -4.45 -11.56 14.31
CA ASP A 231 -5.55 -10.62 14.55
C ASP A 231 -6.68 -10.72 13.53
N CYS A 232 -6.42 -11.19 12.30
CA CYS A 232 -7.44 -11.23 11.27
C CYS A 232 -7.26 -12.43 10.35
N ILE A 233 -8.39 -13.02 9.94
CA ILE A 233 -8.46 -14.02 8.85
C ILE A 233 -9.31 -13.43 7.74
N VAL A 234 -8.89 -13.66 6.50
CA VAL A 234 -9.51 -13.08 5.30
C VAL A 234 -10.26 -14.12 4.50
N GLN A 235 -11.52 -13.84 4.16
CA GLN A 235 -12.24 -14.51 3.11
C GLN A 235 -12.01 -13.78 1.79
N ASP A 236 -11.16 -14.34 0.97
CA ASP A 236 -10.90 -13.85 -0.38
C ASP A 236 -12.01 -14.27 -1.35
N TRP A 237 -11.97 -13.76 -2.59
CA TRP A 237 -12.90 -14.14 -3.64
C TRP A 237 -12.85 -15.68 -3.84
N TYR A 238 -13.92 -16.35 -4.18
CA TYR A 238 -15.27 -15.89 -4.19
C TYR A 238 -16.09 -16.57 -3.08
N SER A 239 -16.81 -15.75 -2.34
CA SER A 239 -17.75 -16.23 -1.31
C SER A 239 -19.13 -16.57 -1.91
N TRP A 240 -19.48 -15.99 -3.05
CA TRP A 240 -20.74 -16.13 -3.77
C TRP A 240 -20.89 -17.46 -4.50
N GLY A 241 -22.11 -17.77 -4.98
CA GLY A 241 -22.40 -18.96 -5.79
C GLY A 241 -21.77 -18.88 -7.19
N GLU A 242 -21.65 -20.03 -7.82
CA GLU A 242 -21.07 -20.17 -9.17
C GLU A 242 -21.75 -19.23 -10.18
N GLY A 243 -20.95 -18.54 -11.01
CA GLY A 243 -21.42 -17.58 -12.02
C GLY A 243 -21.87 -16.22 -11.49
N LEU A 244 -21.94 -16.02 -10.17
CA LEU A 244 -22.42 -14.79 -9.54
C LEU A 244 -21.29 -13.83 -9.15
N TRP A 245 -20.35 -13.57 -10.04
CA TRP A 245 -19.20 -12.72 -9.81
C TRP A 245 -19.58 -11.35 -9.22
N GLY A 246 -18.90 -10.96 -8.14
CA GLY A 246 -19.07 -9.66 -7.49
C GLY A 246 -20.36 -9.49 -6.68
N ASN A 247 -21.18 -10.54 -6.56
CA ASN A 247 -22.34 -10.53 -5.66
C ASN A 247 -21.86 -10.52 -4.20
N LYS A 248 -22.51 -9.74 -3.34
CA LYS A 248 -22.09 -9.60 -1.93
C LYS A 248 -22.70 -10.67 -1.02
N THR A 249 -23.15 -11.81 -1.59
CA THR A 249 -23.72 -12.91 -0.84
C THR A 249 -22.68 -14.00 -0.57
N PHE A 250 -22.99 -14.86 0.40
CA PHE A 250 -22.24 -16.08 0.64
C PHE A 250 -23.05 -17.30 0.15
N ASP A 251 -22.36 -18.23 -0.50
CA ASP A 251 -22.95 -19.49 -0.94
C ASP A 251 -23.32 -20.33 0.29
N SER A 252 -24.62 -20.55 0.49
CA SER A 252 -25.14 -21.27 1.66
C SER A 252 -24.71 -22.73 1.76
N SER A 253 -24.20 -23.33 0.68
CA SER A 253 -23.65 -24.70 0.72
C SER A 253 -22.26 -24.74 1.37
N ARG A 254 -21.52 -23.66 1.29
CA ARG A 254 -20.17 -23.49 1.83
C ARG A 254 -20.15 -22.68 3.14
N TYR A 255 -21.09 -21.78 3.30
CA TYR A 255 -21.25 -20.90 4.44
C TYR A 255 -22.68 -20.96 4.97
N PRO A 256 -23.12 -22.12 5.54
CA PRO A 256 -24.49 -22.31 5.99
C PRO A 256 -24.89 -21.40 7.16
N ASP A 257 -23.95 -20.99 8.01
CA ASP A 257 -24.20 -20.10 9.14
C ASP A 257 -23.00 -19.15 9.38
N LEU A 258 -22.78 -18.25 8.41
CA LEU A 258 -21.68 -17.30 8.47
C LEU A 258 -21.66 -16.45 9.77
N PRO A 259 -22.79 -15.93 10.29
CA PRO A 259 -22.76 -15.19 11.56
C PRO A 259 -22.18 -15.99 12.72
N SER A 260 -22.50 -17.28 12.83
CA SER A 260 -21.95 -18.17 13.86
C SER A 260 -20.45 -18.42 13.63
N ALA A 261 -20.03 -18.55 12.37
CA ALA A 261 -18.62 -18.70 12.03
C ALA A 261 -17.80 -17.45 12.38
N VAL A 262 -18.31 -16.26 12.05
CA VAL A 262 -17.68 -14.98 12.42
C VAL A 262 -17.64 -14.82 13.94
N LYS A 263 -18.73 -15.15 14.64
CA LYS A 263 -18.73 -15.14 16.11
C LYS A 263 -17.65 -16.08 16.68
N TYR A 264 -17.45 -17.26 16.09
CA TYR A 264 -16.40 -18.20 16.50
C TYR A 264 -15.00 -17.58 16.39
N LEU A 265 -14.73 -16.83 15.29
CA LEU A 265 -13.49 -16.08 15.13
C LEU A 265 -13.35 -15.01 16.21
N HIS A 266 -14.39 -14.23 16.46
CA HIS A 266 -14.40 -13.18 17.49
C HIS A 266 -14.22 -13.75 18.92
N ASP A 267 -14.82 -14.89 19.23
CA ASP A 267 -14.62 -15.58 20.53
C ASP A 267 -13.16 -16.03 20.71
N SER A 268 -12.42 -16.13 19.61
CA SER A 268 -10.98 -16.41 19.57
C SER A 268 -10.10 -15.14 19.47
N ASP A 269 -10.67 -13.94 19.61
CA ASP A 269 -10.02 -12.66 19.39
C ASP A 269 -9.38 -12.55 17.98
N ILE A 270 -10.11 -12.96 16.95
CA ILE A 270 -9.72 -12.90 15.55
C ILE A 270 -10.79 -12.13 14.78
N HIS A 271 -10.40 -11.08 14.07
CA HIS A 271 -11.26 -10.30 13.18
C HIS A 271 -11.45 -11.00 11.84
N PHE A 272 -12.51 -10.59 11.13
CA PHE A 272 -12.87 -11.17 9.84
C PHE A 272 -12.91 -10.09 8.75
N MET A 273 -12.19 -10.30 7.65
CA MET A 273 -12.16 -9.44 6.48
C MET A 273 -12.74 -10.18 5.28
N VAL A 274 -13.51 -9.47 4.44
CA VAL A 274 -14.16 -10.05 3.25
C VAL A 274 -13.79 -9.27 1.99
N SER A 275 -13.42 -10.00 0.94
CA SER A 275 -13.16 -9.45 -0.41
C SER A 275 -14.47 -9.05 -1.09
N ILE A 276 -14.50 -7.83 -1.64
CA ILE A 276 -15.62 -7.26 -2.41
C ILE A 276 -15.14 -6.67 -3.72
N TRP A 277 -16.02 -6.66 -4.71
CA TRP A 277 -15.69 -6.26 -6.08
C TRP A 277 -16.67 -5.21 -6.61
N PRO A 278 -16.21 -4.17 -7.34
CA PRO A 278 -17.10 -3.16 -7.93
C PRO A 278 -17.81 -3.63 -9.19
N ASN A 279 -17.25 -4.61 -9.91
CA ASN A 279 -17.82 -5.22 -11.11
C ASN A 279 -18.65 -6.45 -10.72
N MET A 280 -19.78 -6.63 -11.41
CA MET A 280 -20.78 -7.63 -11.03
C MET A 280 -21.25 -8.41 -12.26
N SER A 281 -21.45 -9.73 -12.10
CA SER A 281 -22.10 -10.55 -13.14
C SER A 281 -23.51 -10.03 -13.41
N PRO A 282 -23.95 -9.95 -14.69
CA PRO A 282 -25.32 -9.59 -15.03
C PRO A 282 -26.39 -10.53 -14.43
N ASP A 283 -26.01 -11.72 -14.05
CA ASP A 283 -26.92 -12.73 -13.48
C ASP A 283 -27.17 -12.50 -11.98
N CYS A 284 -26.32 -11.76 -11.29
CA CYS A 284 -26.48 -11.53 -9.85
C CYS A 284 -27.54 -10.47 -9.54
N ASP A 285 -28.16 -10.59 -8.37
CA ASP A 285 -29.23 -9.68 -7.95
C ASP A 285 -28.71 -8.29 -7.65
N ASP A 286 -27.49 -8.17 -7.14
CA ASP A 286 -26.81 -6.89 -6.90
C ASP A 286 -26.67 -6.09 -8.21
N PHE A 287 -26.27 -6.71 -9.32
CA PHE A 287 -26.22 -6.07 -10.62
C PHE A 287 -27.60 -5.61 -11.09
N LYS A 288 -28.61 -6.51 -10.98
CA LYS A 288 -29.99 -6.19 -11.41
C LYS A 288 -30.56 -4.99 -10.65
N GLU A 289 -30.24 -4.86 -9.37
CA GLU A 289 -30.60 -3.71 -8.54
C GLU A 289 -29.96 -2.42 -9.06
N PHE A 290 -28.65 -2.41 -9.37
CA PHE A 290 -27.96 -1.29 -9.98
C PHE A 290 -28.49 -0.92 -11.35
N LYS A 291 -28.73 -1.93 -12.22
CA LYS A 291 -29.29 -1.72 -13.56
C LYS A 291 -30.68 -1.09 -13.50
N LYS A 292 -31.54 -1.58 -12.59
CA LYS A 292 -32.87 -1.00 -12.37
C LYS A 292 -32.80 0.45 -11.87
N ALA A 293 -31.83 0.77 -11.04
CA ALA A 293 -31.59 2.12 -10.52
C ALA A 293 -30.91 3.06 -11.52
N GLY A 294 -30.39 2.55 -12.64
CA GLY A 294 -29.61 3.34 -13.62
C GLY A 294 -28.29 3.87 -13.06
N ARG A 295 -27.61 3.08 -12.23
CA ARG A 295 -26.45 3.49 -11.45
C ARG A 295 -25.17 2.72 -11.79
N LEU A 296 -25.11 2.13 -12.98
CA LEU A 296 -23.91 1.54 -13.54
C LEU A 296 -23.14 2.56 -14.38
N LEU A 297 -21.83 2.43 -14.45
CA LEU A 297 -21.04 3.14 -15.46
C LEU A 297 -21.50 2.73 -16.87
N PRO A 298 -21.51 3.65 -17.84
CA PRO A 298 -21.86 3.34 -19.22
C PRO A 298 -21.10 2.13 -19.76
N ASN A 299 -21.74 1.31 -20.56
CA ASN A 299 -21.15 0.17 -21.27
C ASN A 299 -20.39 -0.84 -20.40
N SER A 300 -20.73 -0.94 -19.10
CA SER A 300 -20.02 -1.80 -18.17
C SER A 300 -20.93 -2.48 -17.16
N ASN A 301 -20.36 -3.43 -16.42
CA ASN A 301 -20.98 -4.09 -15.28
C ASN A 301 -20.44 -3.54 -13.93
N VAL A 302 -19.84 -2.39 -13.95
CA VAL A 302 -19.26 -1.69 -12.80
C VAL A 302 -20.24 -0.62 -12.31
N TYR A 303 -20.46 -0.52 -11.00
CA TYR A 303 -21.30 0.55 -10.47
C TYR A 303 -20.60 1.91 -10.58
N ASP A 304 -21.38 2.99 -10.71
CA ASP A 304 -20.85 4.35 -10.83
C ASP A 304 -20.42 4.92 -9.46
N ALA A 305 -19.15 4.72 -9.08
CA ALA A 305 -18.61 5.25 -7.83
C ALA A 305 -18.57 6.78 -7.78
N PHE A 306 -18.64 7.49 -8.91
CA PHE A 306 -18.70 8.96 -8.93
C PHE A 306 -20.06 9.49 -8.47
N ASP A 307 -21.13 8.70 -8.60
CA ASP A 307 -22.48 9.03 -8.14
C ASP A 307 -22.66 8.69 -6.65
N GLU A 308 -23.08 9.67 -5.85
CA GLU A 308 -23.29 9.48 -4.40
C GLU A 308 -24.37 8.44 -4.09
N GLU A 309 -25.47 8.43 -4.84
CA GLU A 309 -26.57 7.48 -4.63
C GLU A 309 -26.15 6.05 -5.04
N ALA A 310 -25.30 5.92 -6.05
CA ALA A 310 -24.70 4.62 -6.40
C ALA A 310 -23.79 4.11 -5.29
N ARG A 311 -22.97 4.98 -4.64
CA ARG A 311 -22.17 4.61 -3.47
C ARG A 311 -23.03 4.18 -2.29
N LYS A 312 -24.15 4.87 -2.03
CA LYS A 312 -25.11 4.48 -0.98
C LYS A 312 -25.74 3.11 -1.27
N LEU A 313 -26.10 2.85 -2.53
CA LEU A 313 -26.64 1.56 -2.95
C LEU A 313 -25.61 0.45 -2.76
N TYR A 314 -24.38 0.65 -3.22
CA TYR A 314 -23.28 -0.32 -3.05
C TYR A 314 -23.05 -0.65 -1.57
N TRP A 315 -22.97 0.38 -0.73
CA TRP A 315 -22.84 0.19 0.70
C TRP A 315 -24.04 -0.56 1.30
N SER A 316 -25.27 -0.26 0.88
CA SER A 316 -26.45 -0.96 1.38
C SER A 316 -26.41 -2.46 1.09
N GLN A 317 -25.85 -2.86 -0.07
CA GLN A 317 -25.62 -4.25 -0.41
C GLN A 317 -24.55 -4.88 0.49
N CYS A 318 -23.39 -4.21 0.66
CA CYS A 318 -22.35 -4.67 1.59
C CYS A 318 -22.89 -4.78 3.03
N ARG A 319 -23.65 -3.79 3.50
CA ARG A 319 -24.17 -3.78 4.87
C ARG A 319 -25.07 -4.97 5.14
N ARG A 320 -26.12 -5.17 4.33
CA ARG A 320 -27.14 -6.20 4.58
C ARG A 320 -26.61 -7.63 4.38
N GLN A 321 -25.57 -7.82 3.59
CA GLN A 321 -25.13 -9.17 3.18
C GLN A 321 -23.76 -9.56 3.79
N ILE A 322 -22.92 -8.58 4.12
CA ILE A 322 -21.58 -8.82 4.64
C ILE A 322 -21.42 -8.28 6.05
N MET A 323 -21.67 -6.96 6.27
CA MET A 323 -21.40 -6.34 7.56
C MET A 323 -22.31 -6.87 8.67
N GLU A 324 -23.58 -7.17 8.38
CA GLU A 324 -24.52 -7.72 9.35
C GLU A 324 -24.17 -9.15 9.81
N SER A 325 -23.25 -9.85 9.13
CA SER A 325 -22.67 -11.10 9.61
C SER A 325 -21.63 -10.93 10.72
N GLY A 326 -21.22 -9.69 11.01
CA GLY A 326 -20.17 -9.37 11.98
C GLY A 326 -18.80 -9.04 11.37
N THR A 327 -18.69 -8.95 10.05
CA THR A 327 -17.45 -8.58 9.33
C THR A 327 -16.82 -7.30 9.88
N ASP A 328 -15.49 -7.27 10.01
CA ASP A 328 -14.72 -6.19 10.62
C ASP A 328 -13.93 -5.34 9.61
N ALA A 329 -13.72 -5.86 8.40
CA ALA A 329 -12.98 -5.17 7.35
C ALA A 329 -13.46 -5.58 5.96
N LEU A 330 -13.27 -4.68 4.99
CA LEU A 330 -13.52 -4.96 3.59
C LEU A 330 -12.21 -4.93 2.79
N TRP A 331 -12.10 -5.85 1.85
CA TRP A 331 -11.02 -5.88 0.87
C TRP A 331 -11.59 -5.53 -0.51
N CYS A 332 -11.33 -4.31 -0.97
CA CYS A 332 -11.79 -3.79 -2.25
C CYS A 332 -10.81 -4.20 -3.35
N ASP A 333 -11.06 -5.39 -3.90
CA ASP A 333 -10.30 -5.88 -5.03
C ASP A 333 -10.84 -5.29 -6.35
N ASN A 334 -10.01 -5.28 -7.40
CA ASN A 334 -10.34 -4.72 -8.72
C ASN A 334 -10.91 -3.29 -8.65
N SER A 335 -10.42 -2.48 -7.72
CA SER A 335 -10.85 -1.08 -7.57
C SER A 335 -10.32 -0.13 -8.66
N GLU A 336 -9.54 -0.64 -9.61
CA GLU A 336 -9.19 -0.10 -10.92
C GLU A 336 -9.94 -0.87 -12.02
N PRO A 337 -11.23 -0.68 -12.23
CA PRO A 337 -12.16 -1.66 -12.79
C PRO A 337 -11.95 -2.01 -14.27
N PHE A 338 -11.05 -1.33 -14.98
CA PHE A 338 -10.79 -1.52 -16.42
C PHE A 338 -9.33 -1.88 -16.72
N SER A 339 -8.57 -2.35 -15.74
CA SER A 339 -7.16 -2.72 -15.87
C SER A 339 -6.93 -4.02 -16.67
N ASP A 340 -7.96 -4.80 -16.93
CA ASP A 340 -7.87 -6.08 -17.68
C ASP A 340 -7.18 -5.95 -19.04
N ALA A 341 -7.27 -4.78 -19.68
CA ALA A 341 -6.60 -4.52 -20.95
C ALA A 341 -5.06 -4.60 -20.85
N ASP A 342 -4.50 -4.29 -19.68
CA ASP A 342 -3.08 -4.39 -19.38
C ASP A 342 -2.62 -5.85 -19.20
N TRP A 343 -3.52 -6.72 -18.76
CA TRP A 343 -3.27 -8.11 -18.37
C TRP A 343 -3.47 -9.12 -19.50
N SER A 344 -3.74 -8.66 -20.72
CA SER A 344 -4.01 -9.52 -21.85
C SER A 344 -2.74 -9.89 -22.63
N GLY A 345 -2.64 -11.15 -23.08
CA GLY A 345 -1.62 -11.64 -24.01
C GLY A 345 -0.50 -12.42 -23.36
N GLU A 346 0.31 -13.06 -24.22
CA GLU A 346 1.40 -13.97 -23.82
C GLU A 346 2.70 -13.26 -23.45
N ARG A 347 2.82 -11.98 -23.81
CA ARG A 347 4.03 -11.18 -23.57
C ARG A 347 3.67 -9.83 -23.00
N LYS A 348 4.46 -9.37 -22.04
CA LYS A 348 4.37 -8.03 -21.51
C LYS A 348 4.58 -7.01 -22.63
N LYS A 349 3.57 -6.17 -22.86
CA LYS A 349 3.66 -5.09 -23.84
C LYS A 349 4.57 -3.97 -23.31
N PRO A 350 5.13 -3.14 -24.23
CA PRO A 350 5.78 -1.90 -23.82
C PRO A 350 4.86 -1.02 -22.97
N GLU A 351 5.42 -0.28 -22.05
CA GLU A 351 4.68 0.51 -21.07
C GLU A 351 3.68 1.50 -21.69
N GLU A 352 4.07 2.14 -22.79
CA GLU A 352 3.19 3.05 -23.54
C GLU A 352 1.97 2.33 -24.14
N GLU A 353 2.14 1.12 -24.63
CA GLU A 353 1.02 0.34 -25.18
C GLU A 353 0.07 -0.12 -24.08
N ARG A 354 0.60 -0.49 -22.91
CA ARG A 354 -0.16 -0.86 -21.71
C ARG A 354 -1.00 0.32 -21.25
N TYR A 355 -0.38 1.49 -21.07
CA TYR A 355 -1.06 2.73 -20.72
C TYR A 355 -2.21 3.04 -21.67
N ARG A 356 -1.94 3.03 -22.99
CA ARG A 356 -2.97 3.30 -24.01
C ARG A 356 -4.12 2.30 -23.94
N ALA A 357 -3.82 1.01 -23.81
CA ALA A 357 -4.84 -0.04 -23.75
C ALA A 357 -5.82 0.15 -22.57
N VAL A 358 -5.28 0.46 -21.38
CA VAL A 358 -6.10 0.72 -20.19
C VAL A 358 -6.90 2.01 -20.35
N MET A 359 -6.27 3.10 -20.85
CA MET A 359 -6.95 4.38 -21.02
C MET A 359 -8.07 4.30 -22.06
N ASP A 360 -7.84 3.64 -23.20
CA ASP A 360 -8.84 3.48 -24.25
C ASP A 360 -10.04 2.65 -23.75
N THR A 361 -9.79 1.61 -22.94
CA THR A 361 -10.85 0.83 -22.32
C THR A 361 -11.61 1.65 -21.28
N SER A 362 -10.93 2.38 -20.42
CA SER A 362 -11.54 3.21 -19.36
C SER A 362 -12.40 4.34 -19.94
N ARG A 363 -11.97 4.97 -21.03
CA ARG A 363 -12.72 6.04 -21.74
C ARG A 363 -14.07 5.59 -22.28
N MET A 364 -14.28 4.28 -22.49
CA MET A 364 -15.57 3.76 -22.92
C MET A 364 -16.65 3.87 -21.86
N SER A 365 -16.26 4.00 -20.59
CA SER A 365 -17.15 3.92 -19.44
C SER A 365 -17.03 5.10 -18.47
N MET A 366 -15.90 5.80 -18.45
CA MET A 366 -15.64 6.90 -17.52
C MET A 366 -15.44 8.23 -18.24
N LYS A 367 -15.64 9.32 -17.52
CA LYS A 367 -15.25 10.65 -17.99
C LYS A 367 -13.74 10.72 -18.13
N TRP A 368 -13.27 11.33 -19.23
CA TRP A 368 -11.87 11.35 -19.62
C TRP A 368 -10.95 12.11 -18.64
N ASP A 369 -11.51 13.07 -17.92
CA ASP A 369 -10.81 13.84 -16.88
C ASP A 369 -10.77 13.15 -15.51
N LYS A 370 -11.33 11.91 -15.38
CA LYS A 370 -11.48 11.18 -14.09
C LYS A 370 -10.95 9.74 -14.12
N LEU A 371 -10.09 9.43 -15.09
CA LEU A 371 -9.68 8.03 -15.33
C LEU A 371 -8.89 7.40 -14.18
N ASN A 372 -8.23 8.20 -13.32
CA ASN A 372 -7.41 7.71 -12.21
C ASN A 372 -8.12 7.69 -10.84
N SER A 373 -9.35 8.21 -10.74
CA SER A 373 -9.95 8.48 -9.42
C SER A 373 -11.09 7.56 -9.02
N TYR A 374 -11.40 6.53 -9.80
CA TYR A 374 -12.49 5.60 -9.47
C TYR A 374 -12.34 5.01 -8.06
N SER A 375 -11.16 4.48 -7.74
CA SER A 375 -10.82 3.90 -6.43
C SER A 375 -10.97 4.88 -5.27
N LEU A 376 -10.65 6.15 -5.47
CA LEU A 376 -10.82 7.20 -4.46
C LEU A 376 -12.31 7.37 -4.08
N TYR A 377 -13.19 7.44 -5.09
CA TYR A 377 -14.64 7.58 -4.84
C TYR A 377 -15.26 6.30 -4.28
N HIS A 378 -14.76 5.14 -4.69
CA HIS A 378 -15.13 3.86 -4.12
C HIS A 378 -14.79 3.79 -2.61
N ALA A 379 -13.54 4.07 -2.25
CA ALA A 379 -13.10 4.13 -0.86
C ALA A 379 -13.87 5.18 -0.03
N LYS A 380 -14.10 6.37 -0.61
CA LYS A 380 -14.92 7.42 0.00
C LYS A 380 -16.32 6.92 0.33
N GLY A 381 -16.98 6.23 -0.62
CA GLY A 381 -18.34 5.72 -0.42
C GLY A 381 -18.41 4.71 0.71
N ILE A 382 -17.44 3.80 0.81
CA ILE A 382 -17.35 2.84 1.92
C ILE A 382 -17.13 3.58 3.23
N TYR A 383 -16.13 4.46 3.31
CA TYR A 383 -15.76 5.16 4.53
C TYR A 383 -16.92 6.00 5.13
N GLU A 384 -17.54 6.84 4.29
CA GLU A 384 -18.60 7.77 4.76
C GLU A 384 -19.83 7.02 5.26
N ASN A 385 -20.23 5.96 4.55
CA ASN A 385 -21.40 5.15 4.94
C ASN A 385 -21.10 4.24 6.12
N TRP A 386 -19.90 3.64 6.18
CA TRP A 386 -19.48 2.83 7.34
C TRP A 386 -19.47 3.67 8.62
N ARG A 387 -18.81 4.84 8.62
CA ARG A 387 -18.77 5.73 9.78
C ARG A 387 -20.16 6.16 10.29
N ARG A 388 -21.10 6.33 9.36
CA ARG A 388 -22.49 6.65 9.72
C ARG A 388 -23.18 5.47 10.41
N ASP A 389 -23.03 4.25 9.88
CA ASP A 389 -23.80 3.08 10.28
C ASP A 389 -23.14 2.28 11.42
N TYR A 390 -21.81 2.36 11.56
CA TYR A 390 -21.00 1.68 12.58
C TYR A 390 -20.00 2.65 13.25
N PRO A 391 -20.48 3.66 13.99
CA PRO A 391 -19.60 4.70 14.58
C PRO A 391 -18.68 4.15 15.69
N GLU A 392 -18.89 2.92 16.15
CA GLU A 392 -18.07 2.24 17.15
C GLU A 392 -16.89 1.45 16.55
N LYS A 393 -16.84 1.31 15.22
CA LYS A 393 -15.79 0.57 14.52
C LYS A 393 -15.04 1.49 13.56
N ARG A 394 -13.71 1.51 13.64
CA ARG A 394 -12.86 2.19 12.65
C ARG A 394 -12.93 1.46 11.31
N VAL A 395 -12.94 2.25 10.24
CA VAL A 395 -12.94 1.70 8.88
C VAL A 395 -11.59 1.08 8.57
N VAL A 396 -11.61 -0.16 8.10
CA VAL A 396 -10.46 -0.85 7.50
C VAL A 396 -10.85 -1.27 6.10
N ASN A 397 -10.22 -0.64 5.13
CA ASN A 397 -10.46 -0.80 3.71
C ASN A 397 -9.15 -1.15 3.00
N LEU A 398 -8.86 -2.45 2.87
CA LEU A 398 -7.76 -2.93 2.04
C LEU A 398 -8.18 -2.76 0.57
N THR A 399 -7.43 -2.01 -0.23
CA THR A 399 -7.80 -1.69 -1.61
C THR A 399 -6.62 -1.81 -2.57
N ARG A 400 -6.84 -2.42 -3.76
CA ARG A 400 -5.78 -2.64 -4.76
C ARG A 400 -5.34 -1.36 -5.45
N SER A 401 -6.24 -0.40 -5.57
CA SER A 401 -5.97 0.89 -6.17
C SER A 401 -6.34 2.02 -5.23
N GLY A 402 -5.72 3.17 -5.42
CA GLY A 402 -5.94 4.38 -4.65
C GLY A 402 -5.48 5.61 -5.42
N TYR A 403 -5.98 6.77 -5.07
CA TYR A 403 -5.56 8.04 -5.66
C TYR A 403 -5.29 9.08 -4.57
N THR A 404 -4.76 10.25 -4.95
CA THR A 404 -4.40 11.33 -4.01
C THR A 404 -5.50 11.59 -2.98
N GLY A 405 -5.16 11.49 -1.69
CA GLY A 405 -6.08 11.69 -0.57
C GLY A 405 -6.88 10.44 -0.16
N CYS A 406 -6.68 9.28 -0.78
CA CYS A 406 -7.36 8.04 -0.37
C CYS A 406 -7.05 7.64 1.09
N TRP A 407 -5.86 7.97 1.60
CA TRP A 407 -5.41 7.67 2.97
C TRP A 407 -6.33 8.20 4.08
N ARG A 408 -7.18 9.20 3.80
CA ARG A 408 -8.19 9.71 4.75
C ARG A 408 -9.44 8.82 4.89
N TYR A 409 -9.54 7.77 4.05
CA TYR A 409 -10.71 6.89 3.99
C TYR A 409 -10.46 5.48 4.56
N GLY A 410 -9.56 5.37 5.54
CA GLY A 410 -9.25 4.09 6.21
C GLY A 410 -8.60 3.06 5.28
N THR A 411 -7.93 3.53 4.24
CA THR A 411 -7.34 2.65 3.22
C THR A 411 -6.01 2.07 3.63
N ILE A 412 -5.83 0.80 3.31
CA ILE A 412 -4.56 0.10 3.24
C ILE A 412 -4.36 -0.26 1.76
N LEU A 413 -3.23 0.11 1.17
CA LEU A 413 -2.91 -0.23 -0.22
C LEU A 413 -1.95 -1.42 -0.28
N TRP A 414 -2.10 -2.26 -1.30
CA TRP A 414 -1.14 -3.35 -1.55
C TRP A 414 -0.63 -3.33 -2.99
N SER A 415 0.49 -3.99 -3.21
CA SER A 415 1.21 -3.94 -4.48
C SER A 415 0.60 -4.78 -5.61
N GLY A 416 -0.57 -5.38 -5.40
CA GLY A 416 -1.24 -6.21 -6.41
C GLY A 416 -0.71 -7.63 -6.48
N ASP A 417 -0.99 -8.32 -7.60
CA ASP A 417 -0.76 -9.76 -7.79
C ASP A 417 0.66 -10.03 -8.29
N ILE A 418 1.62 -9.89 -7.39
CA ILE A 418 3.06 -9.95 -7.67
C ILE A 418 3.60 -11.39 -7.78
N THR A 419 4.68 -11.56 -8.53
CA THR A 419 5.36 -12.84 -8.75
C THR A 419 6.20 -13.26 -7.54
N ALA A 420 6.16 -14.54 -7.17
CA ALA A 420 7.05 -15.12 -6.16
C ALA A 420 8.46 -15.30 -6.70
N SER A 421 9.32 -14.29 -6.49
CA SER A 421 10.74 -14.33 -6.80
C SER A 421 11.53 -13.36 -5.92
N PHE A 422 12.83 -13.59 -5.73
CA PHE A 422 13.69 -12.63 -5.02
C PHE A 422 13.86 -11.31 -5.78
N ASP A 423 13.81 -11.34 -7.12
CA ASP A 423 13.87 -10.13 -7.94
C ASP A 423 12.66 -9.22 -7.67
N THR A 424 11.46 -9.82 -7.65
CA THR A 424 10.24 -9.10 -7.26
C THR A 424 10.33 -8.58 -5.83
N MET A 425 10.73 -9.41 -4.87
CA MET A 425 10.88 -8.98 -3.47
C MET A 425 11.80 -7.77 -3.34
N LYS A 426 12.92 -7.75 -4.06
CA LYS A 426 13.86 -6.62 -4.07
C LYS A 426 13.20 -5.35 -4.62
N LYS A 427 12.44 -5.46 -5.71
CA LYS A 427 11.70 -4.32 -6.28
C LYS A 427 10.63 -3.81 -5.32
N GLN A 428 9.96 -4.70 -4.59
CA GLN A 428 8.93 -4.34 -3.62
C GLN A 428 9.45 -3.47 -2.47
N ILE A 429 10.72 -3.55 -2.10
CA ILE A 429 11.31 -2.66 -1.09
C ILE A 429 11.33 -1.22 -1.61
N ALA A 430 11.87 -1.00 -2.82
CA ALA A 430 11.89 0.31 -3.46
C ALA A 430 10.48 0.86 -3.72
N GLU A 431 9.55 -0.02 -4.09
CA GLU A 431 8.14 0.28 -4.33
C GLU A 431 7.45 0.79 -3.07
N GLY A 432 7.60 0.10 -1.94
CA GLY A 432 7.06 0.54 -0.64
C GLY A 432 7.64 1.87 -0.17
N ILE A 433 8.93 2.10 -0.40
CA ILE A 433 9.58 3.40 -0.13
C ILE A 433 8.93 4.50 -0.99
N ASN A 434 8.75 4.30 -2.30
CA ASN A 434 8.12 5.29 -3.18
C ASN A 434 6.65 5.51 -2.84
N ALA A 435 5.90 4.47 -2.48
CA ALA A 435 4.54 4.58 -2.00
C ALA A 435 4.47 5.53 -0.80
N SER A 436 5.33 5.32 0.19
CA SER A 436 5.42 6.19 1.38
C SER A 436 5.81 7.64 1.03
N LEU A 437 6.78 7.84 0.14
CA LEU A 437 7.20 9.16 -0.35
C LEU A 437 6.10 9.85 -1.18
N SER A 438 5.11 9.11 -1.65
CA SER A 438 3.92 9.64 -2.34
C SER A 438 2.75 9.96 -1.40
N GLY A 439 2.92 9.77 -0.08
CA GLY A 439 1.89 10.01 0.93
C GLY A 439 1.06 8.77 1.30
N ILE A 440 1.37 7.59 0.78
CA ILE A 440 0.70 6.33 1.16
C ILE A 440 1.29 5.84 2.48
N VAL A 441 0.55 5.99 3.58
CA VAL A 441 1.02 5.64 4.94
C VAL A 441 0.90 4.15 5.23
N TYR A 442 -0.26 3.55 4.90
CA TYR A 442 -0.55 2.16 5.19
C TYR A 442 -0.41 1.35 3.92
N TRP A 443 0.70 0.68 3.81
CA TRP A 443 1.06 -0.13 2.66
C TRP A 443 1.40 -1.56 3.07
N THR A 444 1.09 -2.51 2.21
CA THR A 444 1.40 -3.93 2.36
C THR A 444 1.67 -4.56 1.00
N LEU A 445 1.92 -5.86 1.00
CA LEU A 445 2.13 -6.68 -0.18
C LEU A 445 1.67 -8.13 0.11
N ASP A 446 1.70 -8.96 -0.91
CA ASP A 446 1.46 -10.39 -0.77
C ASP A 446 2.76 -11.09 -0.35
N ILE A 447 2.89 -11.38 0.96
CA ILE A 447 4.09 -12.06 1.49
C ILE A 447 4.23 -13.43 0.86
N GLY A 448 5.38 -13.66 0.22
CA GLY A 448 5.69 -14.88 -0.51
C GLY A 448 5.29 -14.85 -1.98
N GLY A 449 4.81 -13.71 -2.48
CA GLY A 449 4.30 -13.50 -3.83
C GLY A 449 2.90 -14.06 -4.03
N PHE A 450 2.11 -13.46 -4.92
CA PHE A 450 0.78 -13.98 -5.26
C PHE A 450 0.89 -15.20 -6.15
N PHE A 451 1.54 -15.10 -7.32
CA PHE A 451 1.77 -16.23 -8.23
C PHE A 451 3.06 -16.97 -7.87
N VAL A 452 2.97 -18.26 -7.57
CA VAL A 452 4.10 -19.08 -7.10
C VAL A 452 4.58 -20.05 -8.15
N VAL A 453 3.65 -20.63 -8.93
CA VAL A 453 3.95 -21.66 -9.94
C VAL A 453 3.87 -21.08 -11.35
N ASP A 454 4.66 -21.66 -12.26
CA ASP A 454 4.73 -21.25 -13.67
C ASP A 454 3.73 -22.02 -14.56
N ASP A 455 3.57 -23.31 -14.34
CA ASP A 455 2.91 -24.23 -15.26
C ASP A 455 1.59 -24.84 -14.78
N LYS A 456 1.13 -24.52 -13.56
CA LYS A 456 -0.09 -25.14 -12.97
C LYS A 456 -1.13 -24.10 -12.58
N TYR A 457 -2.32 -24.22 -13.18
CA TYR A 457 -3.46 -23.32 -12.96
C TYR A 457 -4.58 -23.93 -12.09
N GLU A 458 -4.26 -24.78 -11.12
CA GLU A 458 -5.25 -25.63 -10.42
C GLU A 458 -6.28 -24.86 -9.59
N ASN A 459 -6.00 -23.65 -9.15
CA ASN A 459 -6.88 -22.87 -8.27
C ASN A 459 -7.54 -21.67 -8.94
N ARG A 460 -7.31 -21.47 -10.21
CA ARG A 460 -7.71 -20.25 -10.92
C ARG A 460 -9.06 -20.48 -11.59
N GLY A 461 -9.96 -19.52 -11.49
CA GLY A 461 -11.36 -19.65 -11.95
C GLY A 461 -11.57 -20.02 -13.42
N CYS A 462 -10.53 -20.05 -14.23
CA CYS A 462 -10.50 -20.65 -15.55
C CYS A 462 -9.66 -21.93 -15.51
N ASN A 463 -10.32 -23.07 -15.35
CA ASN A 463 -9.70 -24.41 -15.47
C ASN A 463 -9.31 -24.77 -16.90
N ASP A 464 -9.14 -23.80 -17.78
CA ASP A 464 -8.85 -24.05 -19.17
C ASP A 464 -7.33 -24.18 -19.39
N ARG A 465 -6.86 -25.42 -19.31
CA ARG A 465 -5.47 -25.84 -19.57
C ARG A 465 -5.07 -25.70 -21.04
N GLU A 466 -5.99 -25.38 -21.94
CA GLU A 466 -5.72 -25.20 -23.37
C GLU A 466 -5.25 -23.79 -23.71
N HIS A 467 -5.43 -22.81 -22.79
CA HIS A 467 -4.94 -21.43 -23.01
C HIS A 467 -3.50 -21.28 -22.59
N LYS A 468 -2.76 -20.57 -23.41
CA LYS A 468 -1.36 -20.23 -23.12
C LYS A 468 -1.25 -19.33 -21.90
N PRO A 469 -0.18 -19.46 -21.08
CA PRO A 469 0.01 -18.64 -19.89
C PRO A 469 0.03 -17.16 -20.26
N LEU A 470 -0.60 -16.35 -19.41
CA LEU A 470 -0.55 -14.89 -19.52
C LEU A 470 0.80 -14.41 -19.01
N TRP A 471 1.31 -13.31 -19.56
CA TRP A 471 2.69 -12.85 -19.33
C TRP A 471 3.05 -12.58 -17.86
N PHE A 472 2.07 -12.23 -17.03
CA PHE A 472 2.27 -11.91 -15.60
C PHE A 472 2.03 -13.11 -14.69
N TRP A 473 1.51 -14.21 -15.21
CA TRP A 473 1.09 -15.36 -14.43
C TRP A 473 2.16 -16.43 -14.34
N HIS A 474 3.22 -16.16 -13.65
CA HIS A 474 4.32 -17.08 -13.44
C HIS A 474 4.99 -16.84 -12.08
N GLY A 475 5.63 -17.88 -11.56
CA GLY A 475 6.49 -17.86 -10.40
C GLY A 475 7.59 -18.90 -10.58
N ASP A 476 8.58 -18.91 -9.70
CA ASP A 476 9.77 -19.75 -9.87
C ASP A 476 9.64 -21.14 -9.21
N TYR A 477 8.50 -21.47 -8.55
CA TYR A 477 8.44 -22.60 -7.62
C TYR A 477 7.23 -23.52 -7.88
N ASN A 478 7.34 -24.41 -8.87
CA ASN A 478 6.27 -25.31 -9.28
C ASN A 478 5.80 -26.30 -8.21
N GLU A 479 6.63 -26.59 -7.20
CA GLU A 479 6.27 -27.45 -6.07
C GLU A 479 5.75 -26.67 -4.83
N GLY A 480 5.64 -25.34 -4.92
CA GLY A 480 5.14 -24.48 -3.84
C GLY A 480 5.86 -24.71 -2.52
N VAL A 481 5.13 -24.87 -1.42
CA VAL A 481 5.70 -25.11 -0.08
C VAL A 481 6.53 -26.40 0.05
N LYS A 482 6.49 -27.30 -0.93
CA LYS A 482 7.35 -28.49 -0.95
C LYS A 482 8.77 -28.15 -1.40
N ASP A 483 8.97 -27.06 -2.15
CA ASP A 483 10.29 -26.58 -2.55
C ASP A 483 10.94 -25.81 -1.40
N PRO A 484 12.07 -26.26 -0.82
CA PRO A 484 12.76 -25.49 0.22
C PRO A 484 13.26 -24.12 -0.27
N ALA A 485 13.44 -23.89 -1.56
CA ALA A 485 13.74 -22.58 -2.11
C ALA A 485 12.55 -21.60 -1.95
N TYR A 486 11.32 -22.08 -2.15
CA TYR A 486 10.13 -21.27 -1.84
C TYR A 486 9.98 -21.01 -0.34
N ARG A 487 10.26 -22.01 0.51
CA ARG A 487 10.25 -21.81 1.97
C ARG A 487 11.26 -20.73 2.39
N GLU A 488 12.46 -20.73 1.80
CA GLU A 488 13.45 -19.68 2.04
C GLU A 488 12.92 -18.32 1.59
N LEU A 489 12.40 -18.18 0.37
CA LEU A 489 11.81 -16.94 -0.14
C LEU A 489 10.69 -16.44 0.78
N TYR A 490 9.76 -17.31 1.14
CA TYR A 490 8.63 -16.96 1.99
C TYR A 490 9.10 -16.43 3.36
N VAL A 491 10.05 -17.12 4.00
CA VAL A 491 10.62 -16.67 5.29
C VAL A 491 11.27 -15.29 5.14
N ARG A 492 12.08 -15.08 4.09
CA ARG A 492 12.72 -13.77 3.85
C ARG A 492 11.68 -12.66 3.61
N TRP A 493 10.63 -12.98 2.90
CA TRP A 493 9.54 -12.04 2.66
C TRP A 493 8.72 -11.75 3.91
N LEU A 494 8.48 -12.76 4.74
CA LEU A 494 7.79 -12.60 6.00
C LEU A 494 8.62 -11.78 7.01
N GLN A 495 9.93 -11.96 7.03
CA GLN A 495 10.87 -11.13 7.80
C GLN A 495 10.75 -9.66 7.40
N PHE A 496 10.75 -9.36 6.10
CA PHE A 496 10.51 -8.03 5.55
C PHE A 496 9.11 -7.53 5.94
N GLY A 497 8.09 -8.35 5.76
CA GLY A 497 6.70 -8.04 6.08
C GLY A 497 6.47 -7.64 7.54
N ALA A 498 7.23 -8.22 8.49
CA ALA A 498 7.14 -7.87 9.90
C ALA A 498 7.51 -6.40 10.21
N PHE A 499 8.21 -5.74 9.30
CA PHE A 499 8.60 -4.32 9.34
C PHE A 499 7.95 -3.47 8.24
N LEU A 500 6.79 -3.90 7.74
CA LEU A 500 5.90 -3.07 6.93
C LEU A 500 4.83 -2.39 7.80
N PRO A 501 4.22 -1.31 7.33
CA PRO A 501 3.08 -0.71 8.01
C PRO A 501 1.98 -1.73 8.33
N VAL A 502 1.59 -2.56 7.38
CA VAL A 502 0.62 -3.65 7.57
C VAL A 502 1.26 -5.00 7.24
N PHE A 503 1.02 -6.00 8.07
CA PHE A 503 1.66 -7.31 8.04
C PHE A 503 0.67 -8.39 7.60
N ARG A 504 0.66 -8.73 6.30
CA ARG A 504 -0.33 -9.62 5.69
C ARG A 504 0.32 -10.70 4.83
N SER A 505 0.05 -11.98 5.13
CA SER A 505 0.34 -13.08 4.23
C SER A 505 -0.81 -13.30 3.25
N HIS A 506 -0.51 -13.47 1.97
CA HIS A 506 -1.50 -13.78 0.94
C HIS A 506 -0.83 -14.39 -0.31
N GLY A 507 -1.62 -15.07 -1.12
CA GLY A 507 -1.25 -15.57 -2.46
C GLY A 507 -2.01 -16.81 -2.87
N THR A 508 -1.85 -17.20 -4.15
CA THR A 508 -2.46 -18.39 -4.76
C THR A 508 -1.46 -19.56 -4.84
N ASP A 509 -1.88 -20.64 -5.49
CA ASP A 509 -1.12 -21.83 -5.88
C ASP A 509 -0.66 -22.74 -4.74
N THR A 510 -0.34 -22.21 -3.56
CA THR A 510 0.19 -22.99 -2.42
C THR A 510 -0.27 -22.40 -1.09
N PRO A 511 -0.40 -23.20 -0.02
CA PRO A 511 -0.83 -22.71 1.30
C PRO A 511 0.10 -21.63 1.89
N ARG A 512 -0.45 -20.78 2.78
CA ARG A 512 0.26 -19.66 3.43
C ARG A 512 0.30 -19.77 4.95
N GLU A 513 -0.37 -20.74 5.54
CA GLU A 513 -0.39 -20.93 7.00
C GLU A 513 1.01 -21.36 7.49
N PRO A 514 1.51 -20.85 8.64
CA PRO A 514 2.86 -21.13 9.13
C PRO A 514 3.20 -22.62 9.20
N TRP A 515 2.25 -23.49 9.61
CA TRP A 515 2.46 -24.93 9.73
C TRP A 515 2.57 -25.70 8.41
N GLN A 516 2.35 -25.03 7.28
CA GLN A 516 2.60 -25.61 5.95
C GLN A 516 4.09 -25.57 5.58
N PHE A 517 4.86 -24.74 6.26
CA PHE A 517 6.32 -24.57 6.04
C PHE A 517 7.17 -25.45 6.94
N GLY A 518 6.56 -26.28 7.79
CA GLY A 518 7.20 -27.18 8.74
C GLY A 518 6.41 -27.31 10.03
N GLU A 519 7.01 -27.99 11.02
CA GLU A 519 6.49 -28.15 12.38
C GLU A 519 7.44 -27.54 13.39
N ALA A 520 7.04 -27.47 14.67
CA ALA A 520 7.89 -26.98 15.74
C ALA A 520 9.22 -27.76 15.79
N GLY A 521 10.33 -27.05 15.71
CA GLY A 521 11.69 -27.57 15.55
C GLY A 521 12.21 -27.54 14.11
N ASP A 522 11.35 -27.29 13.11
CA ASP A 522 11.79 -26.96 11.75
C ASP A 522 12.21 -25.50 11.68
N ARG A 523 13.38 -25.22 11.12
CA ARG A 523 13.94 -23.87 11.07
C ARG A 523 13.08 -22.86 10.33
N PHE A 524 12.38 -23.26 9.27
CA PHE A 524 11.49 -22.36 8.51
C PHE A 524 10.26 -22.01 9.36
N TYR A 525 9.59 -23.02 9.93
CA TYR A 525 8.44 -22.80 10.81
C TYR A 525 8.80 -21.95 12.02
N ASP A 526 9.87 -22.30 12.74
CA ASP A 526 10.29 -21.60 13.96
C ASP A 526 10.62 -20.13 13.65
N THR A 527 11.27 -19.87 12.50
CA THR A 527 11.58 -18.49 12.07
C THR A 527 10.31 -17.71 11.73
N ILE A 528 9.35 -18.29 11.01
CA ILE A 528 8.06 -17.67 10.73
C ILE A 528 7.36 -17.27 12.03
N VAL A 529 7.23 -18.21 12.97
CA VAL A 529 6.57 -17.98 14.26
C VAL A 529 7.30 -16.90 15.08
N GLU A 530 8.63 -16.90 15.08
CA GLU A 530 9.42 -15.90 15.82
C GLU A 530 9.25 -14.49 15.25
N PHE A 531 9.20 -14.31 13.92
CA PHE A 531 8.97 -13.00 13.33
C PHE A 531 7.52 -12.51 13.49
N ILE A 532 6.55 -13.42 13.50
CA ILE A 532 5.19 -13.05 13.90
C ILE A 532 5.20 -12.58 15.37
N ARG A 533 5.83 -13.30 16.29
CA ARG A 533 5.94 -12.89 17.69
C ARG A 533 6.74 -11.60 17.87
N LEU A 534 7.79 -11.38 17.07
CA LEU A 534 8.54 -10.12 17.07
C LEU A 534 7.64 -8.93 16.72
N ARG A 535 6.79 -9.08 15.68
CA ARG A 535 5.79 -8.07 15.35
C ARG A 535 4.92 -7.70 16.53
N TYR A 536 4.42 -8.70 17.27
CA TYR A 536 3.57 -8.47 18.45
C TYR A 536 4.34 -7.88 19.63
N ARG A 537 5.61 -8.22 19.81
CA ARG A 537 6.47 -7.53 20.78
C ARG A 537 6.64 -6.04 20.46
N LEU A 538 6.73 -5.71 19.19
CA LEU A 538 6.90 -4.33 18.70
C LEU A 538 5.57 -3.56 18.55
N MET A 539 4.42 -4.18 18.77
CA MET A 539 3.12 -3.53 18.56
C MET A 539 2.93 -2.21 19.31
N PRO A 540 3.40 -2.02 20.58
CA PRO A 540 3.31 -0.72 21.24
C PRO A 540 4.05 0.39 20.48
N TYR A 541 5.21 0.08 19.94
CA TYR A 541 5.97 0.97 19.06
C TYR A 541 5.22 1.23 17.74
N ILE A 542 4.78 0.18 17.06
CA ILE A 542 4.13 0.25 15.75
C ILE A 542 2.82 1.03 15.81
N TYR A 543 1.98 0.77 16.82
CA TYR A 543 0.72 1.49 16.98
C TYR A 543 0.93 2.97 17.30
N SER A 544 2.01 3.29 18.02
CA SER A 544 2.42 4.68 18.25
C SER A 544 2.89 5.37 16.97
N LEU A 545 3.56 4.66 16.06
CA LEU A 545 3.90 5.20 14.74
C LEU A 545 2.64 5.50 13.91
N ALA A 546 1.64 4.63 13.96
CA ALA A 546 0.36 4.86 13.29
C ALA A 546 -0.38 6.07 13.86
N ALA A 547 -0.36 6.25 15.19
CA ALA A 547 -0.90 7.44 15.83
C ALA A 547 -0.14 8.70 15.41
N ALA A 548 1.19 8.65 15.31
CA ALA A 548 2.00 9.77 14.83
C ALA A 548 1.70 10.10 13.35
N ALA A 549 1.42 9.09 12.52
CA ALA A 549 0.97 9.30 11.16
C ALA A 549 -0.35 10.07 11.11
N HIS A 550 -1.35 9.65 11.89
CA HIS A 550 -2.64 10.31 11.98
C HIS A 550 -2.54 11.73 12.57
N MET A 551 -1.84 11.89 13.68
CA MET A 551 -1.83 13.14 14.45
C MET A 551 -0.82 14.17 13.93
N LYS A 552 0.29 13.71 13.35
CA LYS A 552 1.45 14.56 13.01
C LYS A 552 1.85 14.48 11.53
N GLY A 553 1.21 13.60 10.72
CA GLY A 553 1.55 13.38 9.31
C GLY A 553 2.93 12.73 9.14
N GLU A 554 3.35 11.90 10.10
CA GLU A 554 4.60 11.14 9.97
C GLU A 554 4.37 9.86 9.18
N ILE A 555 5.38 9.36 8.47
CA ILE A 555 5.31 8.11 7.73
C ILE A 555 6.06 6.99 8.45
N MET A 556 5.56 5.75 8.32
CA MET A 556 6.08 4.60 9.06
C MET A 556 7.29 3.97 8.37
N MET A 557 7.21 3.72 7.05
CA MET A 557 8.29 3.22 6.21
C MET A 557 8.99 4.41 5.53
N ARG A 558 10.26 4.63 5.80
CA ARG A 558 10.96 5.88 5.48
C ARG A 558 12.19 5.62 4.63
N SER A 559 12.36 6.36 3.55
CA SER A 559 13.65 6.39 2.84
C SER A 559 14.78 6.81 3.80
N LEU A 560 15.96 6.25 3.63
CA LEU A 560 17.14 6.66 4.41
C LEU A 560 17.40 8.15 4.28
N LEU A 561 17.14 8.76 3.11
CA LEU A 561 17.31 10.19 2.88
C LEU A 561 16.41 11.08 3.73
N MET A 562 15.28 10.58 4.23
CA MET A 562 14.41 11.37 5.11
C MET A 562 15.05 11.62 6.47
N ASP A 563 15.82 10.65 6.95
CA ASP A 563 16.50 10.71 8.25
C ASP A 563 17.96 11.17 8.13
N PHE A 564 18.58 11.01 6.96
CA PHE A 564 19.98 11.26 6.68
C PHE A 564 20.16 12.06 5.36
N PRO A 565 19.61 13.29 5.28
CA PRO A 565 19.60 14.07 4.02
C PRO A 565 20.99 14.48 3.54
N ASP A 566 21.98 14.56 4.44
CA ASP A 566 23.37 14.92 4.13
C ASP A 566 24.26 13.71 3.81
N ASP A 567 23.66 12.55 3.63
CA ASP A 567 24.38 11.30 3.34
C ASP A 567 24.18 10.86 1.88
N ASP A 568 25.12 11.23 1.02
CA ASP A 568 25.06 10.90 -0.42
C ASP A 568 25.01 9.40 -0.70
N GLU A 569 25.53 8.55 0.18
CA GLU A 569 25.48 7.10 0.03
C GLU A 569 24.08 6.58 0.35
N ALA A 570 23.41 7.17 1.36
CA ALA A 570 22.02 6.84 1.70
C ALA A 570 21.06 7.04 0.51
N GLY A 571 21.34 8.05 -0.34
CA GLY A 571 20.57 8.34 -1.55
C GLY A 571 20.67 7.30 -2.65
N LYS A 572 21.65 6.40 -2.57
CA LYS A 572 21.89 5.32 -3.56
C LYS A 572 21.28 3.97 -3.13
N ILE A 573 20.82 3.88 -1.88
CA ILE A 573 20.32 2.64 -1.29
C ILE A 573 18.81 2.53 -1.58
N SER A 574 18.42 1.43 -2.21
CA SER A 574 17.01 1.15 -2.56
C SER A 574 16.45 -0.11 -1.89
N ASP A 575 17.28 -0.84 -1.14
CA ASP A 575 16.93 -2.11 -0.50
C ASP A 575 17.16 -2.11 1.02
N GLU A 576 17.29 -0.91 1.61
CA GLU A 576 17.30 -0.65 3.04
C GLU A 576 16.43 0.57 3.34
N TYR A 577 15.79 0.60 4.52
CA TYR A 577 14.90 1.70 4.92
C TYR A 577 14.81 1.83 6.44
N MET A 578 14.31 2.99 6.91
CA MET A 578 13.96 3.16 8.32
C MET A 578 12.50 2.76 8.54
N PHE A 579 12.25 1.96 9.59
CA PHE A 579 10.91 1.69 10.09
C PHE A 579 10.69 2.50 11.38
N GLY A 580 9.96 3.59 11.25
CA GLY A 580 9.93 4.66 12.24
C GLY A 580 11.32 5.26 12.47
N PRO A 581 11.54 6.00 13.58
CA PRO A 581 12.82 6.66 13.83
C PRO A 581 13.93 5.72 14.35
N ALA A 582 13.59 4.47 14.76
CA ALA A 582 14.51 3.61 15.49
C ALA A 582 15.19 2.55 14.62
N PHE A 583 14.47 1.85 13.76
CA PHE A 583 14.97 0.65 13.11
C PHE A 583 15.44 0.90 11.68
N LEU A 584 16.69 0.54 11.37
CA LEU A 584 17.17 0.33 10.01
C LEU A 584 16.92 -1.14 9.65
N VAL A 585 16.15 -1.34 8.60
CA VAL A 585 15.70 -2.66 8.12
C VAL A 585 16.41 -2.98 6.81
N ALA A 586 17.09 -4.12 6.76
CA ALA A 586 17.84 -4.54 5.58
C ALA A 586 17.42 -5.97 5.16
N PRO A 587 16.30 -6.13 4.40
CA PRO A 587 15.79 -7.44 3.99
C PRO A 587 16.81 -8.23 3.14
N VAL A 588 16.84 -9.54 3.30
CA VAL A 588 17.69 -10.43 2.49
C VAL A 588 16.99 -10.70 1.16
N THR A 589 17.60 -10.28 0.06
CA THR A 589 16.99 -10.25 -1.28
C THR A 589 17.62 -11.23 -2.25
N GLU A 590 18.29 -12.26 -1.76
CA GLU A 590 18.97 -13.27 -2.57
C GLU A 590 18.85 -14.66 -1.93
N HIS A 591 18.89 -15.69 -2.77
CA HIS A 591 18.98 -17.07 -2.32
C HIS A 591 20.29 -17.32 -1.57
N MET A 592 20.20 -17.92 -0.40
CA MET A 592 21.39 -18.29 0.41
C MET A 592 21.48 -19.80 0.67
N TYR A 593 20.36 -20.51 0.72
CA TYR A 593 20.31 -21.92 1.05
C TYR A 593 19.89 -22.81 -0.12
N TYR A 594 18.91 -22.36 -0.89
CA TYR A 594 18.36 -23.14 -2.00
C TYR A 594 18.07 -22.23 -3.20
N SER A 595 18.25 -22.75 -4.41
CA SER A 595 17.71 -22.17 -5.63
C SER A 595 16.47 -22.94 -6.09
N PRO A 596 15.62 -22.37 -6.98
CA PRO A 596 14.42 -23.04 -7.48
C PRO A 596 14.65 -24.47 -7.94
N GLY A 597 13.68 -25.37 -7.67
CA GLY A 597 13.80 -26.81 -7.92
C GLY A 597 14.59 -27.55 -6.84
N SER A 598 14.60 -27.02 -5.62
CA SER A 598 15.19 -27.65 -4.42
C SER A 598 16.71 -27.87 -4.48
N VAL A 599 17.43 -27.06 -5.26
CA VAL A 599 18.89 -27.18 -5.38
C VAL A 599 19.59 -26.50 -4.21
N GLU A 600 20.30 -27.28 -3.38
CA GLU A 600 21.02 -26.78 -2.23
C GLU A 600 22.26 -25.95 -2.61
N LEU A 601 22.40 -24.76 -2.00
CA LEU A 601 23.53 -23.85 -2.17
C LEU A 601 24.51 -23.97 -0.98
N LYS A 602 25.60 -24.73 -1.16
CA LYS A 602 26.54 -25.09 -0.08
C LYS A 602 27.53 -23.98 0.28
N ASP A 603 28.00 -23.23 -0.71
CA ASP A 603 29.15 -22.31 -0.56
C ASP A 603 28.72 -20.82 -0.52
N VAL A 604 27.43 -20.53 -0.35
CA VAL A 604 26.92 -19.15 -0.25
C VAL A 604 27.08 -18.65 1.19
N PRO A 605 27.81 -17.56 1.44
CA PRO A 605 27.92 -16.94 2.76
C PRO A 605 26.55 -16.49 3.26
N LYS A 606 26.22 -16.79 4.52
CA LYS A 606 24.96 -16.36 5.14
C LYS A 606 25.14 -14.97 5.75
N LYS A 607 25.56 -14.01 4.93
CA LYS A 607 25.84 -12.62 5.31
C LYS A 607 25.32 -11.66 4.25
N ARG A 608 24.87 -10.50 4.68
CA ARG A 608 24.46 -9.39 3.82
C ARG A 608 25.30 -8.15 4.11
N SER A 609 25.73 -7.45 3.06
CA SER A 609 26.30 -6.10 3.19
C SER A 609 25.19 -5.09 3.50
N VAL A 610 25.32 -4.35 4.58
CA VAL A 610 24.38 -3.31 5.03
C VAL A 610 25.13 -2.00 5.15
N TYR A 611 24.55 -0.92 4.64
CA TYR A 611 25.05 0.42 4.85
C TYR A 611 24.43 1.02 6.11
N LEU A 612 25.25 1.49 7.02
CA LEU A 612 24.84 2.19 8.22
C LEU A 612 25.02 3.70 7.99
N PRO A 613 23.94 4.49 7.81
CA PRO A 613 24.04 5.93 7.51
C PRO A 613 24.86 6.71 8.52
N LYS A 614 25.58 7.73 8.02
CA LYS A 614 26.43 8.62 8.84
C LYS A 614 25.60 9.54 9.74
N GLY A 615 26.25 10.11 10.77
CA GLY A 615 25.63 11.10 11.65
C GLY A 615 25.07 10.54 12.96
N CYS A 616 25.06 9.21 13.12
CA CYS A 616 24.71 8.53 14.36
C CYS A 616 25.46 7.20 14.48
N GLY A 617 25.41 6.57 15.65
CA GLY A 617 25.83 5.18 15.85
C GLY A 617 24.67 4.21 15.70
N TRP A 618 24.98 2.94 15.56
CA TRP A 618 24.05 1.85 15.33
C TRP A 618 24.34 0.65 16.23
N TYR A 619 23.31 0.00 16.68
CA TYR A 619 23.39 -1.27 17.40
C TYR A 619 22.80 -2.38 16.57
N ASP A 620 23.54 -3.49 16.38
CA ASP A 620 22.94 -4.73 15.87
C ASP A 620 21.84 -5.17 16.85
N TYR A 621 20.63 -5.34 16.35
CA TYR A 621 19.44 -5.66 17.17
C TYR A 621 19.58 -6.96 17.95
N TYR A 622 20.26 -7.98 17.38
CA TYR A 622 20.37 -9.31 17.97
C TYR A 622 21.50 -9.44 18.96
N THR A 623 22.61 -8.78 18.72
CA THR A 623 23.84 -8.92 19.52
C THR A 623 24.08 -7.75 20.47
N GLY A 624 23.48 -6.59 20.21
CA GLY A 624 23.80 -5.34 20.92
C GLY A 624 25.18 -4.78 20.57
N GLU A 625 25.86 -5.30 19.54
CA GLU A 625 27.14 -4.79 19.07
C GLU A 625 26.99 -3.40 18.47
N TYR A 626 27.88 -2.49 18.86
CA TYR A 626 27.90 -1.12 18.37
C TYR A 626 28.71 -0.98 17.08
N HIS A 627 28.18 -0.22 16.14
CA HIS A 627 28.84 0.14 14.89
C HIS A 627 28.78 1.65 14.65
N GLU A 628 29.85 2.20 14.12
CA GLU A 628 29.88 3.59 13.68
C GLU A 628 29.06 3.78 12.39
N GLY A 629 28.34 4.91 12.29
CA GLY A 629 27.69 5.31 11.05
C GLY A 629 28.67 5.71 9.94
N GLY A 630 28.19 5.77 8.71
CA GLY A 630 29.00 6.02 7.51
C GLY A 630 29.81 4.79 7.07
N THR A 631 29.46 3.60 7.53
CA THR A 631 30.21 2.35 7.25
C THR A 631 29.32 1.28 6.62
N ARG A 632 29.96 0.32 5.92
CA ARG A 632 29.29 -0.91 5.48
C ARG A 632 29.75 -2.06 6.37
N VAL A 633 28.77 -2.84 6.84
CA VAL A 633 29.01 -4.03 7.64
C VAL A 633 28.49 -5.28 6.92
N TYR A 634 29.13 -6.43 7.20
CA TYR A 634 28.65 -7.73 6.73
C TYR A 634 27.89 -8.40 7.86
N ALA A 635 26.60 -8.08 7.96
CA ALA A 635 25.71 -8.60 9.00
C ALA A 635 25.34 -10.06 8.77
N ASP A 636 25.14 -10.81 9.85
CA ASP A 636 24.64 -12.18 9.80
C ASP A 636 23.24 -12.21 9.18
N ALA A 637 23.07 -13.09 8.19
CA ALA A 637 21.83 -13.30 7.46
C ALA A 637 21.45 -14.79 7.39
N VAL A 638 21.71 -15.52 8.48
CA VAL A 638 21.16 -16.88 8.66
C VAL A 638 19.64 -16.82 8.57
N ILE A 639 18.98 -17.94 8.26
CA ILE A 639 17.53 -17.91 7.99
C ILE A 639 16.73 -17.35 9.17
N GLU A 640 17.21 -17.53 10.37
CA GLU A 640 16.63 -17.06 11.63
C GLU A 640 16.80 -15.53 11.85
N LYS A 641 17.56 -14.84 10.98
CA LYS A 641 17.88 -13.42 11.14
C LYS A 641 17.69 -12.66 9.83
N MET A 642 17.04 -11.52 9.90
CA MET A 642 17.11 -10.45 8.93
C MET A 642 17.96 -9.33 9.54
N PRO A 643 19.00 -8.82 8.86
CA PRO A 643 19.78 -7.71 9.42
C PRO A 643 18.91 -6.53 9.83
N LEU A 644 19.00 -6.21 11.13
CA LEU A 644 18.29 -5.12 11.79
C LEU A 644 19.28 -4.34 12.63
N PHE A 645 19.26 -3.02 12.51
CA PHE A 645 20.06 -2.14 13.35
C PHE A 645 19.18 -1.11 14.01
N VAL A 646 19.56 -0.71 15.22
CA VAL A 646 18.84 0.30 15.98
C VAL A 646 19.71 1.53 16.18
N ARG A 647 19.18 2.68 15.84
CA ARG A 647 19.85 3.97 15.95
C ARG A 647 20.15 4.31 17.40
N THR A 648 21.34 4.88 17.71
CA THR A 648 21.64 5.47 19.02
C THR A 648 20.61 6.53 19.41
N GLY A 649 20.28 6.63 20.70
CA GLY A 649 19.22 7.49 21.21
C GLY A 649 17.81 6.94 21.06
N SER A 650 17.61 5.77 20.45
CA SER A 650 16.28 5.20 20.28
C SER A 650 15.68 4.76 21.61
N VAL A 651 14.39 5.06 21.79
CA VAL A 651 13.56 4.60 22.91
C VAL A 651 12.42 3.77 22.30
N VAL A 652 12.38 2.46 22.57
CA VAL A 652 11.47 1.52 21.93
C VAL A 652 10.60 0.83 22.98
N PRO A 653 9.33 1.22 23.14
CA PRO A 653 8.40 0.51 24.01
C PRO A 653 7.95 -0.80 23.36
N MET A 654 7.95 -1.90 24.14
CA MET A 654 7.68 -3.26 23.69
C MET A 654 6.78 -4.03 24.66
N ALA A 655 6.16 -5.11 24.18
CA ALA A 655 5.46 -6.13 24.95
C ALA A 655 6.32 -7.40 25.02
N VAL A 656 7.23 -7.48 26.00
CA VAL A 656 8.25 -8.53 26.10
C VAL A 656 7.89 -9.62 27.11
N LYS A 657 7.37 -9.25 28.29
CA LYS A 657 7.07 -10.19 29.38
C LYS A 657 5.99 -11.20 28.98
N LYS A 658 5.01 -10.76 28.22
CA LYS A 658 3.95 -11.61 27.66
C LYS A 658 3.64 -11.16 26.26
N VAL A 659 4.09 -11.94 25.26
CA VAL A 659 3.72 -11.70 23.87
C VAL A 659 2.20 -11.91 23.74
N PRO A 660 1.42 -10.89 23.34
CA PRO A 660 -0.02 -11.05 23.21
C PRO A 660 -0.37 -11.97 22.03
N MET A 661 -1.47 -12.69 22.15
CA MET A 661 -1.99 -13.55 21.07
C MET A 661 -2.83 -12.79 20.04
N SER A 662 -3.24 -11.57 20.38
CA SER A 662 -3.92 -10.58 19.54
C SER A 662 -3.61 -9.19 20.09
N THR A 663 -3.98 -8.15 19.36
CA THR A 663 -3.78 -6.76 19.80
C THR A 663 -4.85 -6.27 20.79
N LYS A 664 -5.82 -7.07 21.16
CA LYS A 664 -6.91 -6.73 22.10
C LYS A 664 -6.39 -6.24 23.46
N ASP A 665 -5.36 -6.89 24.00
CA ASP A 665 -4.76 -6.55 25.29
C ASP A 665 -3.36 -5.92 25.13
N LEU A 666 -3.19 -5.13 24.08
CA LEU A 666 -1.91 -4.51 23.76
C LEU A 666 -1.45 -3.56 24.86
N LYS A 667 -0.32 -3.90 25.52
CA LYS A 667 0.34 -3.06 26.54
C LYS A 667 1.84 -3.15 26.42
N ALA A 668 2.51 -2.01 26.45
CA ALA A 668 3.94 -1.99 26.67
C ALA A 668 4.23 -2.38 28.12
N ASP A 669 5.21 -3.24 28.32
CA ASP A 669 5.72 -3.65 29.65
C ASP A 669 7.22 -3.41 29.80
N THR A 670 7.91 -3.16 28.70
CA THR A 670 9.36 -2.97 28.61
C THR A 670 9.68 -1.79 27.71
N VAL A 671 10.70 -1.00 28.09
CA VAL A 671 11.24 0.06 27.27
C VAL A 671 12.72 -0.18 27.03
N MET A 672 13.09 -0.42 25.78
CA MET A 672 14.49 -0.55 25.37
C MET A 672 15.06 0.83 25.06
N VAL A 673 16.21 1.16 25.65
CA VAL A 673 16.93 2.42 25.46
C VAL A 673 18.29 2.13 24.87
N TYR A 674 18.57 2.67 23.69
CA TYR A 674 19.84 2.50 22.97
C TYR A 674 20.70 3.75 23.18
N LYS A 675 21.77 3.61 23.99
CA LYS A 675 22.64 4.70 24.42
C LYS A 675 23.41 5.36 23.28
N GLY A 676 24.09 6.45 23.54
CA GLY A 676 25.02 7.14 22.63
C GLY A 676 24.45 8.40 21.98
N ALA A 677 23.21 8.75 22.28
CA ALA A 677 22.59 10.04 21.95
C ALA A 677 21.37 10.28 22.83
N ASP A 678 20.94 11.55 22.97
CA ASP A 678 19.64 11.88 23.56
C ASP A 678 18.51 11.32 22.70
N GLY A 679 17.39 10.94 23.31
CA GLY A 679 16.30 10.30 22.62
C GLY A 679 14.91 10.67 23.12
N ALA A 680 13.92 10.47 22.25
CA ALA A 680 12.52 10.74 22.57
C ALA A 680 11.60 9.77 21.87
N PHE A 681 10.52 9.38 22.53
CA PHE A 681 9.42 8.61 21.93
C PHE A 681 8.13 8.87 22.68
N ASP A 682 7.02 9.07 21.97
CA ASP A 682 5.70 9.24 22.54
C ASP A 682 4.90 7.94 22.36
N LEU A 683 4.74 7.17 23.45
CA LEU A 683 3.92 5.96 23.47
C LEU A 683 2.44 6.34 23.49
N TYR A 684 1.73 5.96 22.45
CA TYR A 684 0.29 6.18 22.31
C TYR A 684 -0.51 4.97 22.81
N SER A 685 -1.64 5.24 23.45
CA SER A 685 -2.61 4.22 23.85
C SER A 685 -4.03 4.78 23.85
N ASP A 686 -4.97 4.02 23.28
CA ASP A 686 -6.41 4.30 23.29
C ASP A 686 -7.19 2.98 23.49
N SER A 687 -8.49 2.97 23.14
CA SER A 687 -9.33 1.76 23.19
C SER A 687 -8.98 0.67 22.18
N GLY A 688 -8.08 0.94 21.24
CA GLY A 688 -7.71 0.02 20.14
C GLY A 688 -8.65 0.05 18.94
N ASP A 689 -9.91 0.46 19.12
CA ASP A 689 -10.91 0.64 18.07
C ASP A 689 -11.90 1.76 18.44
N GLY A 690 -12.84 2.09 17.54
CA GLY A 690 -13.77 3.18 17.68
C GLY A 690 -13.14 4.58 17.55
N TYR A 691 -13.94 5.62 17.71
CA TYR A 691 -13.55 7.00 17.45
C TYR A 691 -13.51 7.89 18.71
N ALA A 692 -13.38 7.29 19.88
CA ALA A 692 -13.29 8.02 21.16
C ALA A 692 -12.02 8.90 21.20
N PHE A 693 -10.95 8.50 20.51
CA PHE A 693 -9.72 9.27 20.37
C PHE A 693 -9.93 10.66 19.72
N GLU A 694 -10.90 10.82 18.81
CA GLU A 694 -11.26 12.11 18.22
C GLU A 694 -11.81 13.10 19.27
N LYS A 695 -12.26 12.60 20.42
CA LYS A 695 -12.72 13.37 21.58
C LYS A 695 -11.64 13.53 22.65
N GLY A 696 -10.40 13.12 22.35
CA GLY A 696 -9.28 13.19 23.29
C GLY A 696 -9.18 12.00 24.26
N GLU A 697 -9.95 10.92 24.05
CA GLU A 697 -9.89 9.71 24.87
C GLU A 697 -8.73 8.80 24.43
N TYR A 698 -7.52 9.27 24.66
CA TYR A 698 -6.25 8.55 24.48
C TYR A 698 -5.22 9.05 25.48
N SER A 699 -4.11 8.34 25.61
CA SER A 699 -2.97 8.75 26.42
C SER A 699 -1.68 8.77 25.62
N LEU A 700 -0.80 9.72 25.97
CA LEU A 700 0.57 9.81 25.46
C LEU A 700 1.52 9.75 26.66
N THR A 701 2.36 8.72 26.70
CA THR A 701 3.49 8.66 27.64
C THR A 701 4.74 9.14 26.90
N ALA A 702 5.19 10.33 27.23
CA ALA A 702 6.32 11.00 26.57
C ALA A 702 7.65 10.56 27.18
N PHE A 703 8.31 9.55 26.62
CA PHE A 703 9.65 9.15 27.02
C PHE A 703 10.69 10.15 26.51
N ARG A 704 11.64 10.54 27.39
CA ARG A 704 12.76 11.41 27.08
C ARG A 704 14.02 10.81 27.73
N TYR A 705 15.00 10.47 26.94
CA TYR A 705 16.27 9.91 27.39
C TYR A 705 17.39 10.97 27.26
N SER A 706 18.10 11.19 28.35
CA SER A 706 19.33 11.99 28.38
C SER A 706 20.53 11.06 28.43
N ASP A 707 21.31 11.05 27.36
CA ASP A 707 22.50 10.20 27.28
C ASP A 707 23.60 10.67 28.24
N LYS A 708 23.74 11.99 28.41
CA LYS A 708 24.70 12.57 29.37
C LYS A 708 24.41 12.14 30.80
N GLU A 709 23.14 12.10 31.18
CA GLU A 709 22.72 11.77 32.55
C GLU A 709 22.43 10.29 32.72
N GLN A 710 22.35 9.53 31.62
CA GLN A 710 21.97 8.10 31.58
C GLN A 710 20.60 7.86 32.24
N VAL A 711 19.66 8.78 32.03
CA VAL A 711 18.33 8.75 32.66
C VAL A 711 17.24 8.78 31.59
N LEU A 712 16.28 7.86 31.71
CA LEU A 712 15.00 7.91 31.01
C LEU A 712 13.96 8.55 31.92
N SER A 713 13.29 9.59 31.45
CA SER A 713 12.19 10.27 32.15
C SER A 713 10.90 10.21 31.34
N THR A 714 9.77 10.42 32.01
CA THR A 714 8.44 10.62 31.41
C THR A 714 7.89 11.98 31.83
N GLY A 715 6.85 12.42 31.14
CA GLY A 715 6.20 13.72 31.47
C GLY A 715 5.59 13.79 32.87
N ASN A 716 5.32 12.63 33.50
CA ASN A 716 4.76 12.53 34.85
C ASN A 716 5.72 11.73 35.75
N GLU A 717 5.96 12.21 36.96
CA GLU A 717 6.77 11.51 37.96
C GLU A 717 6.13 10.16 38.34
N GLY A 718 6.94 9.06 38.33
CA GLY A 718 6.50 7.71 38.67
C GLY A 718 5.92 6.89 37.49
N ASP A 719 5.69 7.47 36.32
CA ASP A 719 5.18 6.72 35.15
C ASP A 719 6.19 5.67 34.61
N THR A 720 7.51 5.87 34.85
CA THR A 720 8.56 4.91 34.48
C THR A 720 8.48 3.60 35.28
N ASP A 721 7.93 3.64 36.51
CA ASP A 721 7.85 2.46 37.40
C ASP A 721 6.94 1.34 36.84
N ARG A 722 6.14 1.66 35.83
CA ARG A 722 5.26 0.69 35.15
C ARG A 722 5.97 -0.16 34.11
N PHE A 723 7.23 0.18 33.78
CA PHE A 723 7.98 -0.45 32.71
C PHE A 723 9.30 -1.03 33.24
N ASP A 724 9.72 -2.16 32.70
CA ASP A 724 11.11 -2.61 32.81
C ASP A 724 11.94 -1.78 31.83
N ILE A 725 12.87 -0.98 32.35
CA ILE A 725 13.78 -0.19 31.54
C ILE A 725 15.06 -0.98 31.26
N CYS A 726 15.33 -1.25 30.01
CA CYS A 726 16.48 -1.99 29.55
C CYS A 726 17.40 -1.09 28.72
N PHE A 727 18.63 -0.88 29.20
CA PHE A 727 19.63 -0.12 28.48
C PHE A 727 20.53 -1.04 27.64
N THR A 728 20.71 -0.72 26.36
CA THR A 728 21.64 -1.41 25.46
C THR A 728 22.78 -0.47 25.10
N GLY A 729 23.99 -0.97 25.15
CA GLY A 729 25.20 -0.25 24.78
C GLY A 729 26.15 0.09 25.96
N ARG A 730 27.28 0.75 25.60
CA ARG A 730 28.40 1.04 26.49
C ARG A 730 28.10 2.14 27.50
#